data_7d2d68e944df5ea143ff22033d92076e
#
_entry.id   7d2d68e944df5ea143ff22033d92076e
#
_cell.length_a   1.000
_cell.length_b   1.000
_cell.length_c   1.000
_cell.angle_alpha   90.00
_cell.angle_beta   90.00
_cell.angle_gamma   90.00
#
_symmetry.space_group_name_H-M   'P 1'
#
loop_
_entity.id
_entity.type
_entity.pdbx_description
1 polymer ?
#
loop_
_entity_poly.entity_id
_entity_poly.type
_entity_poly.pdbx_seq_one_letter_code
_entity_poly.pdbx_strand_id
1 'polypeptide(L)'
;MATRRKGDTAMPSRTDRSTRSRLRALSWLLASGAALLGAWPKGVRADAALEEVVVTAERRSEKAQDIPLAITAVSAADLESRGVRQAGDITADVPNLLLNSPYGPEAQPTFTLRGVTTQDFSENQSSPVAMYVDEVYKSVGAVQALQTYDLDRVEVLPAYDGYITAGAGNYSAYSVQGAVGGPVIDNEIGWRAAVMYEKRDGWVRSVVPGVEPLNGVDALAGRLTLLAKPNDSLTAQLKLSASRSGGTPYGAHAINTDPSYARTNDPTASYFTGNIGWFDNGAKFAVHKDIRSDNATLKIDWQLSPQATLTSVTGYDYGWWYEKSDDGGLPIFVRLDDPNTYFSSVNAFSQEIRIASHDTGAFGWLGGLYYARESMHATVQFHFFDGYPSAFVPPPGSPAPTLYGFDEYNNFDQLKDSRAVFFNATYALAPTVTLRAGLRYTKDKVTISNFYALEGGLASPGATTAATGTDPNIDATTWWTQTIGASPATYAFFQTGVAPQSQGVVPEFGKDTNNVSGKIGLDWKPGEGLLAYASISQGYRGVAFNGQAYNNPGELTFADPEKLTSYELGLKTELWDRRAVFNVAAFHYDYKNQQFLDAFTLPGVGGTLFHTINAPRARIDGAEFEFRAKATADLEIFSSLGLMSSKYVELTLHQGQCVIGTPPSCTGGVPRICCVGNKLIQAPDVNASLGVAWRVLHVVAGDLRLFIDGNYYGKQYFDAFNTERDAQGGYGVANARIAFESTGKLGYAVGAWVKNLANREYLAYALNQKDADTGLLGFDYALVGEPRTYGIDVTVRF
;
A
#
# COMPACT_ATOMS: atom_id res chain seq x y z
N MET A 1 -58.25 -1.15 48.84
CA MET A 1 -59.06 -1.37 47.62
C MET A 1 -58.12 -1.15 46.41
N ALA A 2 -57.85 -2.23 45.67
CA ALA A 2 -57.26 -2.40 44.34
C ALA A 2 -55.92 -1.65 43.98
N THR A 3 -54.85 -2.35 44.12
CA THR A 3 -53.56 -2.15 43.47
C THR A 3 -53.57 -2.67 42.02
N ARG A 4 -53.13 -1.82 41.05
CA ARG A 4 -52.80 -2.26 39.67
C ARG A 4 -51.29 -2.24 39.49
N ARG A 5 -50.74 -3.44 39.31
CA ARG A 5 -49.35 -3.63 38.79
C ARG A 5 -49.30 -3.23 37.31
N LYS A 6 -48.30 -2.40 36.95
CA LYS A 6 -47.88 -2.22 35.56
C LYS A 6 -46.78 -3.23 35.24
N GLY A 7 -46.96 -3.98 34.20
CA GLY A 7 -45.97 -4.93 33.68
C GLY A 7 -44.85 -4.22 32.90
N ASP A 8 -43.63 -4.60 33.21
CA ASP A 8 -42.44 -4.23 32.46
C ASP A 8 -42.40 -5.02 31.12
N THR A 9 -42.53 -4.32 30.01
CA THR A 9 -42.14 -4.85 28.68
C THR A 9 -40.72 -4.44 28.39
N ALA A 10 -39.81 -5.40 28.58
CA ALA A 10 -38.41 -5.26 28.15
C ALA A 10 -38.34 -5.11 26.62
N MET A 11 -37.77 -4.00 26.13
CA MET A 11 -37.39 -3.84 24.73
C MET A 11 -36.21 -4.76 24.41
N PRO A 12 -36.23 -5.52 23.31
CA PRO A 12 -35.08 -6.32 22.89
C PRO A 12 -33.96 -5.40 22.42
N SER A 13 -32.73 -5.72 22.85
CA SER A 13 -31.51 -4.98 22.61
C SER A 13 -31.22 -4.85 21.09
N ARG A 14 -30.73 -3.68 20.67
CA ARG A 14 -30.40 -3.34 19.26
C ARG A 14 -29.39 -4.29 18.59
N THR A 15 -28.65 -5.08 19.34
CA THR A 15 -27.66 -6.04 18.87
C THR A 15 -28.23 -7.26 18.16
N ASP A 16 -29.45 -7.66 18.46
CA ASP A 16 -30.06 -8.90 17.90
C ASP A 16 -30.61 -8.71 16.45
N ARG A 17 -30.88 -7.47 16.03
CA ARG A 17 -31.38 -7.20 14.66
C ARG A 17 -30.29 -7.20 13.60
N SER A 18 -29.08 -6.77 13.94
CA SER A 18 -27.96 -6.73 12.98
C SER A 18 -27.41 -8.14 12.66
N THR A 19 -27.36 -9.02 13.65
CA THR A 19 -26.90 -10.39 13.47
C THR A 19 -27.89 -11.22 12.65
N ARG A 20 -29.19 -11.03 12.80
CA ARG A 20 -30.24 -11.71 12.02
C ARG A 20 -30.32 -11.27 10.55
N SER A 21 -30.01 -9.99 10.26
CA SER A 21 -29.95 -9.49 8.89
C SER A 21 -28.71 -10.02 8.16
N ARG A 22 -27.59 -10.15 8.87
CA ARG A 22 -26.32 -10.70 8.33
C ARG A 22 -26.43 -12.21 8.03
N LEU A 23 -27.05 -12.98 8.92
CA LEU A 23 -27.33 -14.41 8.70
C LEU A 23 -28.32 -14.66 7.54
N ARG A 24 -29.29 -13.78 7.33
CA ARG A 24 -30.20 -13.85 6.17
C ARG A 24 -29.50 -13.50 4.85
N ALA A 25 -28.62 -12.50 4.83
CA ALA A 25 -27.83 -12.19 3.64
C ALA A 25 -26.88 -13.36 3.29
N LEU A 26 -26.26 -13.99 4.29
CA LEU A 26 -25.39 -15.15 4.11
C LEU A 26 -26.16 -16.37 3.57
N SER A 27 -27.38 -16.61 4.07
CA SER A 27 -28.24 -17.71 3.59
C SER A 27 -28.73 -17.51 2.15
N TRP A 28 -28.96 -16.25 1.71
CA TRP A 28 -29.32 -15.94 0.33
C TRP A 28 -28.10 -16.11 -0.62
N LEU A 29 -26.91 -15.72 -0.20
CA LEU A 29 -25.67 -15.89 -0.97
C LEU A 29 -25.29 -17.38 -1.09
N LEU A 30 -25.43 -18.17 -0.02
CA LEU A 30 -25.18 -19.62 -0.05
C LEU A 30 -26.25 -20.35 -0.87
N ALA A 31 -27.50 -19.93 -0.81
CA ALA A 31 -28.58 -20.50 -1.63
C ALA A 31 -28.43 -20.16 -3.12
N SER A 32 -27.97 -18.94 -3.44
CA SER A 32 -27.68 -18.53 -4.82
C SER A 32 -26.46 -19.28 -5.39
N GLY A 33 -25.42 -19.50 -4.59
CA GLY A 33 -24.25 -20.32 -4.97
C GLY A 33 -24.63 -21.79 -5.21
N ALA A 34 -25.47 -22.36 -4.35
CA ALA A 34 -25.95 -23.74 -4.51
C ALA A 34 -26.88 -23.92 -5.74
N ALA A 35 -27.68 -22.90 -6.08
CA ALA A 35 -28.53 -22.93 -7.26
C ALA A 35 -27.74 -22.82 -8.59
N LEU A 36 -26.61 -22.08 -8.58
CA LEU A 36 -25.68 -22.01 -9.71
C LEU A 36 -24.94 -23.34 -9.92
N LEU A 37 -24.65 -24.10 -8.88
CA LEU A 37 -24.00 -25.42 -8.96
C LEU A 37 -24.88 -26.51 -9.59
N GLY A 38 -26.21 -26.37 -9.54
CA GLY A 38 -27.17 -27.36 -10.06
C GLY A 38 -27.60 -27.18 -11.51
N ALA A 39 -27.33 -26.03 -12.14
CA ALA A 39 -27.86 -25.65 -13.46
C ALA A 39 -26.85 -25.71 -14.60
N TRP A 40 -25.71 -26.39 -14.43
CA TRP A 40 -24.66 -26.40 -15.46
C TRP A 40 -24.99 -27.25 -16.67
N PRO A 41 -24.82 -26.75 -17.90
CA PRO A 41 -25.16 -27.51 -19.10
C PRO A 41 -24.21 -28.69 -19.30
N LYS A 42 -24.76 -29.89 -19.36
CA LYS A 42 -24.04 -31.11 -19.73
C LYS A 42 -23.78 -31.10 -21.23
N GLY A 43 -22.56 -30.83 -21.68
CA GLY A 43 -22.24 -30.98 -23.10
C GLY A 43 -21.20 -30.02 -23.71
N VAL A 44 -20.37 -29.40 -22.95
CA VAL A 44 -19.27 -28.53 -23.47
C VAL A 44 -17.99 -29.33 -23.68
N ARG A 45 -17.32 -29.12 -24.86
CA ARG A 45 -16.10 -29.81 -25.28
C ARG A 45 -14.90 -29.59 -24.37
N ALA A 46 -13.89 -30.49 -24.45
CA ALA A 46 -12.70 -30.54 -23.60
C ALA A 46 -11.75 -29.31 -23.64
N ASP A 47 -11.94 -28.38 -24.58
CA ASP A 47 -11.11 -27.18 -24.77
C ASP A 47 -11.40 -26.04 -23.76
N ALA A 48 -12.21 -26.26 -22.75
CA ALA A 48 -12.65 -25.25 -21.80
C ALA A 48 -12.02 -25.36 -20.40
N ALA A 49 -10.89 -26.07 -20.23
CA ALA A 49 -10.17 -26.08 -18.95
C ALA A 49 -9.56 -24.72 -18.65
N LEU A 50 -9.52 -24.33 -17.37
CA LEU A 50 -8.78 -23.16 -16.91
C LEU A 50 -7.28 -23.39 -17.10
N GLU A 51 -6.57 -22.32 -17.44
CA GLU A 51 -5.10 -22.35 -17.48
C GLU A 51 -4.54 -22.62 -16.10
N GLU A 52 -3.54 -23.47 -16.03
CA GLU A 52 -2.88 -23.81 -14.79
C GLU A 52 -1.88 -22.70 -14.40
N VAL A 53 -2.10 -22.04 -13.28
CA VAL A 53 -1.21 -20.98 -12.82
C VAL A 53 -0.15 -21.57 -11.87
N VAL A 54 1.12 -21.38 -12.24
CA VAL A 54 2.27 -21.79 -11.45
C VAL A 54 2.80 -20.59 -10.68
N VAL A 55 3.07 -20.74 -9.40
CA VAL A 55 3.56 -19.68 -8.50
C VAL A 55 4.80 -20.14 -7.73
N THR A 56 5.57 -19.17 -7.21
CA THR A 56 6.81 -19.42 -6.45
C THR A 56 6.70 -18.97 -5.00
N ALA A 57 5.49 -18.99 -4.43
CA ALA A 57 5.19 -18.43 -3.11
C ALA A 57 5.98 -19.07 -1.95
N GLU A 58 6.32 -20.35 -2.03
CA GLU A 58 7.14 -21.05 -1.02
C GLU A 58 8.60 -21.25 -1.47
N ARG A 59 9.13 -20.38 -2.34
CA ARG A 59 10.49 -20.50 -2.93
C ARG A 59 10.66 -21.77 -3.79
N ARG A 60 9.56 -22.39 -4.20
CA ARG A 60 9.45 -23.51 -5.12
C ARG A 60 8.43 -23.17 -6.21
N SER A 61 8.61 -23.69 -7.40
CA SER A 61 7.64 -23.57 -8.48
C SER A 61 6.58 -24.64 -8.29
N GLU A 62 5.38 -24.27 -7.87
CA GLU A 62 4.25 -25.16 -7.60
C GLU A 62 2.97 -24.60 -8.24
N LYS A 63 2.01 -25.47 -8.54
CA LYS A 63 0.68 -25.04 -8.99
C LYS A 63 -0.04 -24.27 -7.88
N ALA A 64 -0.67 -23.15 -8.21
CA ALA A 64 -1.40 -22.34 -7.22
C ALA A 64 -2.44 -23.14 -6.42
N GLN A 65 -3.07 -24.15 -7.06
CA GLN A 65 -4.05 -25.03 -6.42
C GLN A 65 -3.42 -26.07 -5.47
N ASP A 66 -2.14 -26.34 -5.62
CA ASP A 66 -1.41 -27.30 -4.77
C ASP A 66 -0.76 -26.69 -3.53
N ILE A 67 -0.70 -25.35 -3.46
CA ILE A 67 -0.08 -24.64 -2.33
C ILE A 67 -1.11 -24.44 -1.21
N PRO A 68 -0.82 -24.88 0.03
CA PRO A 68 -1.71 -24.75 1.18
C PRO A 68 -1.64 -23.36 1.82
N LEU A 69 -2.01 -22.35 1.05
CA LEU A 69 -2.13 -20.95 1.42
C LEU A 69 -3.26 -20.31 0.62
N ALA A 70 -3.90 -19.28 1.18
CA ALA A 70 -4.76 -18.39 0.40
C ALA A 70 -3.86 -17.59 -0.56
N ILE A 71 -3.93 -17.88 -1.84
CA ILE A 71 -3.14 -17.25 -2.90
C ILE A 71 -4.07 -16.90 -4.05
N THR A 72 -4.09 -15.64 -4.42
CA THR A 72 -4.66 -15.18 -5.69
C THR A 72 -3.51 -15.00 -6.68
N ALA A 73 -3.58 -15.63 -7.82
CA ALA A 73 -2.59 -15.52 -8.88
C ALA A 73 -3.25 -14.95 -10.13
N VAL A 74 -2.63 -13.93 -10.71
CA VAL A 74 -3.09 -13.26 -11.94
C VAL A 74 -2.06 -13.49 -13.02
N SER A 75 -2.47 -14.06 -14.16
CA SER A 75 -1.57 -14.33 -15.29
C SER A 75 -1.29 -13.06 -16.10
N ALA A 76 -0.17 -13.04 -16.84
CA ALA A 76 0.12 -11.96 -17.78
C ALA A 76 -0.99 -11.77 -18.82
N ALA A 77 -1.57 -12.87 -19.32
CA ALA A 77 -2.70 -12.84 -20.24
C ALA A 77 -3.94 -12.18 -19.62
N ASP A 78 -4.21 -12.44 -18.34
CA ASP A 78 -5.30 -11.76 -17.62
C ASP A 78 -5.03 -10.27 -17.49
N LEU A 79 -3.80 -9.87 -17.11
CA LEU A 79 -3.39 -8.46 -16.97
C LEU A 79 -3.56 -7.72 -18.30
N GLU A 80 -3.11 -8.31 -19.40
CA GLU A 80 -3.22 -7.72 -20.73
C GLU A 80 -4.66 -7.62 -21.21
N SER A 81 -5.44 -8.71 -21.10
CA SER A 81 -6.84 -8.75 -21.56
C SER A 81 -7.72 -7.73 -20.84
N ARG A 82 -7.41 -7.43 -19.60
CA ARG A 82 -8.11 -6.47 -18.74
C ARG A 82 -7.57 -5.06 -18.87
N GLY A 83 -6.40 -4.87 -19.50
CA GLY A 83 -5.74 -3.58 -19.61
C GLY A 83 -5.22 -3.06 -18.26
N VAL A 84 -4.77 -3.97 -17.39
CA VAL A 84 -4.11 -3.63 -16.12
C VAL A 84 -2.81 -2.91 -16.39
N ARG A 85 -2.63 -1.74 -15.82
CA ARG A 85 -1.45 -0.89 -16.03
C ARG A 85 -0.75 -0.48 -14.75
N GLN A 86 -1.47 -0.53 -13.63
CA GLN A 86 -0.97 -0.14 -12.32
C GLN A 86 -1.22 -1.25 -11.30
N ALA A 87 -0.38 -1.35 -10.28
CA ALA A 87 -0.56 -2.33 -9.21
C ALA A 87 -1.90 -2.19 -8.48
N GLY A 88 -2.48 -0.99 -8.45
CA GLY A 88 -3.80 -0.74 -7.90
C GLY A 88 -4.92 -1.48 -8.62
N ASP A 89 -4.79 -1.73 -9.91
CA ASP A 89 -5.79 -2.46 -10.68
C ASP A 89 -5.91 -3.93 -10.25
N ILE A 90 -4.84 -4.52 -9.67
CA ILE A 90 -4.80 -5.92 -9.22
C ILE A 90 -5.54 -6.11 -7.89
N THR A 91 -5.64 -5.06 -7.07
CA THR A 91 -6.28 -5.16 -5.74
C THR A 91 -7.74 -5.58 -5.82
N ALA A 92 -8.39 -5.29 -6.92
CA ALA A 92 -9.78 -5.67 -7.18
C ALA A 92 -10.01 -7.20 -7.19
N ASP A 93 -9.01 -7.99 -7.54
CA ASP A 93 -9.12 -9.44 -7.65
C ASP A 93 -8.86 -10.18 -6.34
N VAL A 94 -8.09 -9.55 -5.47
CA VAL A 94 -7.60 -10.17 -4.23
C VAL A 94 -8.55 -9.85 -3.07
N PRO A 95 -9.17 -10.86 -2.43
CA PRO A 95 -10.03 -10.63 -1.29
C PRO A 95 -9.29 -9.87 -0.17
N ASN A 96 -9.92 -8.89 0.43
CA ASN A 96 -9.40 -8.09 1.55
C ASN A 96 -8.06 -7.39 1.28
N LEU A 97 -7.70 -7.13 0.01
CA LEU A 97 -6.57 -6.31 -0.39
C LEU A 97 -7.04 -4.93 -0.81
N LEU A 98 -6.43 -3.89 -0.24
CA LEU A 98 -6.61 -2.50 -0.62
C LEU A 98 -5.24 -1.89 -0.94
N LEU A 99 -5.22 -0.88 -1.78
CA LEU A 99 -4.05 -0.06 -2.04
C LEU A 99 -4.40 1.40 -1.77
N ASN A 100 -3.57 2.03 -0.99
CA ASN A 100 -3.56 3.46 -0.75
C ASN A 100 -2.24 4.06 -1.24
N SER A 101 -2.30 5.29 -1.71
CA SER A 101 -1.12 6.06 -2.07
C SER A 101 -1.27 7.44 -1.42
N PRO A 102 -0.92 7.60 -0.15
CA PRO A 102 -1.11 8.84 0.60
C PRO A 102 -0.37 10.03 0.00
N TYR A 103 0.67 9.79 -0.78
CA TYR A 103 1.45 10.80 -1.50
C TYR A 103 1.11 10.86 -3.01
N GLY A 104 -0.03 10.29 -3.40
CA GLY A 104 -0.54 10.34 -4.76
C GLY A 104 -0.14 9.16 -5.65
N PRO A 105 -0.54 9.19 -6.92
CA PRO A 105 -0.29 8.09 -7.84
C PRO A 105 1.20 7.76 -7.92
N GLU A 106 1.52 6.47 -7.86
CA GLU A 106 2.88 5.92 -7.98
C GLU A 106 3.88 6.39 -6.90
N ALA A 107 3.40 7.08 -5.85
CA ALA A 107 4.19 7.45 -4.68
C ALA A 107 3.82 6.58 -3.50
N GLN A 108 4.81 6.06 -2.80
CA GLN A 108 4.72 5.27 -1.56
C GLN A 108 3.45 4.40 -1.42
N PRO A 109 3.30 3.34 -2.23
CA PRO A 109 2.12 2.49 -2.21
C PRO A 109 2.00 1.79 -0.86
N THR A 110 0.85 1.93 -0.24
CA THR A 110 0.53 1.30 1.03
C THR A 110 -0.51 0.21 0.81
N PHE A 111 -0.07 -1.03 0.88
CA PHE A 111 -0.97 -2.17 0.82
C PHE A 111 -1.58 -2.46 2.18
N THR A 112 -2.89 -2.69 2.18
CA THR A 112 -3.63 -3.21 3.33
C THR A 112 -4.15 -4.60 2.98
N LEU A 113 -3.68 -5.63 3.68
CA LEU A 113 -4.14 -7.00 3.49
C LEU A 113 -4.82 -7.50 4.76
N ARG A 114 -6.08 -7.90 4.65
CA ARG A 114 -6.87 -8.40 5.81
C ARG A 114 -6.83 -7.43 7.00
N GLY A 115 -6.88 -6.11 6.73
CA GLY A 115 -6.83 -5.07 7.76
C GLY A 115 -5.45 -4.82 8.40
N VAL A 116 -4.40 -5.50 7.92
CA VAL A 116 -3.01 -5.21 8.30
C VAL A 116 -2.47 -4.12 7.39
N THR A 117 -2.17 -2.96 7.95
CA THR A 117 -1.72 -1.76 7.21
C THR A 117 -0.73 -0.93 8.03
N THR A 118 -0.05 0.01 7.40
CA THR A 118 0.73 1.02 8.11
C THR A 118 -0.12 2.25 8.42
N GLN A 119 0.22 2.95 9.50
CA GLN A 119 -0.35 4.25 9.87
C GLN A 119 0.68 5.37 9.85
N ASP A 120 1.94 5.01 9.96
CA ASP A 120 3.05 5.94 9.83
C ASP A 120 3.55 5.89 8.39
N PHE A 121 3.35 6.98 7.66
CA PHE A 121 3.74 7.12 6.25
C PHE A 121 5.11 7.78 6.07
N SER A 122 5.90 7.91 7.13
CA SER A 122 7.27 8.38 7.03
C SER A 122 8.09 7.52 6.07
N GLU A 123 8.97 8.13 5.31
CA GLU A 123 9.74 7.49 4.22
C GLU A 123 10.57 6.31 4.69
N ASN A 124 11.00 6.32 5.95
CA ASN A 124 11.82 5.29 6.57
C ASN A 124 11.05 4.06 7.05
N GLN A 125 9.71 4.09 6.96
CA GLN A 125 8.87 2.99 7.42
C GLN A 125 8.78 1.86 6.39
N SER A 126 8.94 0.64 6.86
CA SER A 126 8.69 -0.56 6.05
C SER A 126 7.21 -0.91 6.09
N SER A 127 6.64 -1.35 4.97
CA SER A 127 5.25 -1.82 4.95
C SER A 127 5.08 -3.12 5.76
N PRO A 128 3.99 -3.29 6.53
CA PRO A 128 3.66 -4.57 7.16
C PRO A 128 3.22 -5.64 6.14
N VAL A 129 2.82 -5.21 4.94
CA VAL A 129 2.57 -6.09 3.78
C VAL A 129 3.80 -6.04 2.90
N ALA A 130 4.55 -7.13 2.86
CA ALA A 130 5.81 -7.20 2.13
C ALA A 130 5.59 -7.29 0.61
N MET A 131 6.30 -6.47 -0.15
CA MET A 131 6.36 -6.54 -1.60
C MET A 131 7.66 -7.18 -2.06
N TYR A 132 7.56 -8.09 -3.02
CA TYR A 132 8.72 -8.72 -3.65
C TYR A 132 8.65 -8.53 -5.17
N VAL A 133 9.79 -8.21 -5.77
CA VAL A 133 9.98 -8.20 -7.22
C VAL A 133 11.15 -9.13 -7.52
N ASP A 134 10.91 -10.13 -8.37
CA ASP A 134 11.93 -11.14 -8.72
C ASP A 134 12.61 -11.78 -7.49
N GLU A 135 11.82 -12.12 -6.48
CA GLU A 135 12.23 -12.67 -5.18
C GLU A 135 13.03 -11.71 -4.28
N VAL A 136 13.30 -10.48 -4.68
CA VAL A 136 13.96 -9.43 -3.87
C VAL A 136 12.92 -8.61 -3.14
N TYR A 137 13.07 -8.50 -1.82
CA TYR A 137 12.19 -7.69 -0.97
C TYR A 137 12.38 -6.20 -1.22
N LYS A 138 11.29 -5.46 -1.40
CA LYS A 138 11.27 -4.01 -1.58
C LYS A 138 10.80 -3.35 -0.28
N SER A 139 11.74 -2.77 0.45
CA SER A 139 11.55 -2.38 1.85
C SER A 139 10.74 -1.10 2.04
N VAL A 140 10.99 -0.07 1.24
CA VAL A 140 10.39 1.26 1.38
C VAL A 140 9.87 1.78 0.04
N GLY A 141 8.97 2.78 0.09
CA GLY A 141 8.29 3.31 -1.08
C GLY A 141 9.20 3.74 -2.22
N ALA A 142 10.34 4.37 -1.93
CA ALA A 142 11.28 4.85 -2.94
C ALA A 142 11.90 3.75 -3.82
N VAL A 143 11.94 2.50 -3.36
CA VAL A 143 12.45 1.35 -4.14
C VAL A 143 11.34 0.45 -4.70
N GLN A 144 10.08 0.81 -4.49
CA GLN A 144 8.92 0.07 -4.96
C GLN A 144 8.45 0.61 -6.32
N ALA A 145 9.10 0.22 -7.41
CA ALA A 145 8.63 0.55 -8.75
C ALA A 145 7.34 -0.22 -9.05
N LEU A 146 6.21 0.49 -9.17
CA LEU A 146 4.88 -0.12 -9.34
C LEU A 146 4.40 -0.25 -10.78
N GLN A 147 5.24 0.08 -11.76
CA GLN A 147 4.85 -0.03 -13.16
C GLN A 147 4.70 -1.49 -13.56
N THR A 148 3.50 -1.84 -14.01
CA THR A 148 3.14 -3.19 -14.45
C THR A 148 3.22 -3.30 -15.96
N TYR A 149 4.42 -3.52 -16.52
CA TYR A 149 4.62 -3.74 -17.94
C TYR A 149 5.53 -4.95 -18.16
N ASP A 150 5.26 -5.71 -19.21
CA ASP A 150 6.05 -6.88 -19.61
C ASP A 150 6.37 -7.83 -18.42
N LEU A 151 5.31 -8.27 -17.73
CA LEU A 151 5.42 -9.08 -16.50
C LEU A 151 5.57 -10.58 -16.78
N ASP A 152 5.71 -10.97 -18.02
CA ASP A 152 5.76 -12.38 -18.40
C ASP A 152 7.14 -13.00 -18.13
N ARG A 153 7.14 -14.34 -18.16
CA ARG A 153 8.31 -15.16 -17.95
C ARG A 153 9.32 -14.98 -19.09
N VAL A 154 10.57 -14.71 -18.78
CA VAL A 154 11.64 -14.73 -19.77
C VAL A 154 12.10 -16.18 -19.94
N GLU A 155 11.92 -16.70 -21.13
CA GLU A 155 12.43 -18.00 -21.56
C GLU A 155 13.43 -17.80 -22.71
N VAL A 156 14.32 -18.77 -22.93
CA VAL A 156 15.12 -18.78 -24.14
C VAL A 156 14.21 -19.22 -25.26
N LEU A 157 13.70 -18.26 -26.01
CA LEU A 157 12.83 -18.54 -27.16
C LEU A 157 13.67 -18.91 -28.40
N PRO A 158 13.18 -19.82 -29.21
CA PRO A 158 13.85 -20.20 -30.46
C PRO A 158 13.75 -19.13 -31.56
N ALA A 159 12.98 -18.05 -31.32
CA ALA A 159 12.75 -16.97 -32.27
C ALA A 159 12.62 -15.62 -31.53
N TYR A 160 12.77 -14.54 -32.29
CA TYR A 160 12.45 -13.19 -31.78
C TYR A 160 10.96 -13.02 -31.66
N ASP A 161 10.53 -12.43 -30.56
CA ASP A 161 9.14 -12.01 -30.31
C ASP A 161 9.12 -10.60 -29.73
N GLY A 162 8.00 -9.88 -29.95
CA GLY A 162 7.85 -8.56 -29.42
C GLY A 162 6.43 -8.02 -29.56
N TYR A 163 6.19 -6.91 -28.85
CA TYR A 163 4.96 -6.15 -29.00
C TYR A 163 5.20 -4.66 -28.80
N ILE A 164 4.29 -3.86 -29.34
CA ILE A 164 4.16 -2.42 -29.05
C ILE A 164 2.69 -2.15 -28.77
N THR A 165 2.40 -1.45 -27.67
CA THR A 165 1.06 -0.94 -27.32
C THR A 165 1.11 0.57 -27.22
N ALA A 166 0.20 1.28 -27.88
CA ALA A 166 -0.01 2.71 -27.77
C ALA A 166 -1.44 2.98 -27.29
N GLY A 167 -1.63 3.93 -26.40
CA GLY A 167 -2.93 4.28 -25.84
C GLY A 167 -3.13 5.78 -25.71
N ALA A 168 -4.41 6.20 -25.73
CA ALA A 168 -4.82 7.58 -25.45
C ALA A 168 -6.13 7.60 -24.66
N GLY A 169 -6.32 8.61 -23.82
CA GLY A 169 -7.52 8.74 -22.97
C GLY A 169 -7.85 10.17 -22.59
N ASN A 170 -8.88 10.32 -21.74
CA ASN A 170 -9.19 11.62 -21.15
C ASN A 170 -8.05 12.08 -20.21
N TYR A 171 -8.13 13.33 -19.74
CA TYR A 171 -7.06 14.02 -19.01
C TYR A 171 -5.75 14.08 -19.81
N SER A 172 -5.84 14.29 -21.12
CA SER A 172 -4.69 14.30 -22.04
C SER A 172 -3.79 13.07 -21.92
N ALA A 173 -4.35 11.93 -21.47
CA ALA A 173 -3.58 10.72 -21.24
C ALA A 173 -3.08 10.14 -22.54
N TYR A 174 -1.79 9.74 -22.55
CA TYR A 174 -1.21 8.90 -23.58
C TYR A 174 -0.15 7.97 -23.00
N SER A 175 -0.04 6.80 -23.59
CA SER A 175 0.94 5.81 -23.17
C SER A 175 1.52 5.07 -24.36
N VAL A 176 2.77 4.67 -24.23
CA VAL A 176 3.44 3.75 -25.15
C VAL A 176 4.23 2.75 -24.34
N GLN A 177 4.06 1.47 -24.62
CA GLN A 177 4.88 0.42 -24.04
C GLN A 177 5.23 -0.61 -25.11
N GLY A 178 6.34 -1.30 -24.92
CA GLY A 178 6.73 -2.38 -25.82
C GLY A 178 7.88 -3.19 -25.26
N ALA A 179 8.00 -4.39 -25.78
CA ALA A 179 9.09 -5.28 -25.48
C ALA A 179 9.52 -6.03 -26.74
N VAL A 180 10.79 -6.40 -26.75
CA VAL A 180 11.37 -7.27 -27.78
C VAL A 180 12.43 -8.15 -27.13
N GLY A 181 12.50 -9.40 -27.54
CA GLY A 181 13.49 -10.36 -27.07
C GLY A 181 13.73 -11.49 -28.04
N GLY A 182 14.74 -12.30 -27.73
CA GLY A 182 15.09 -13.46 -28.53
C GLY A 182 16.44 -14.05 -28.15
N PRO A 183 16.89 -15.08 -28.88
CA PRO A 183 18.18 -15.70 -28.61
C PRO A 183 19.34 -14.84 -29.11
N VAL A 184 20.43 -14.82 -28.33
CA VAL A 184 21.76 -14.42 -28.78
C VAL A 184 22.52 -15.66 -29.25
N ILE A 185 22.38 -16.74 -28.49
CA ILE A 185 22.84 -18.10 -28.83
C ILE A 185 21.65 -19.02 -28.52
N ASP A 186 21.22 -19.76 -29.56
CA ASP A 186 20.06 -20.63 -29.47
C ASP A 186 20.18 -21.60 -28.29
N ASN A 187 19.13 -21.63 -27.44
CA ASN A 187 19.00 -22.43 -26.22
C ASN A 187 20.04 -22.17 -25.12
N GLU A 188 21.01 -21.25 -25.32
CA GLU A 188 22.02 -20.94 -24.30
C GLU A 188 21.91 -19.52 -23.75
N ILE A 189 21.77 -18.51 -24.63
CA ILE A 189 21.76 -17.12 -24.23
C ILE A 189 20.58 -16.40 -24.87
N GLY A 190 19.71 -15.83 -24.04
CA GLY A 190 18.59 -15.02 -24.47
C GLY A 190 18.60 -13.64 -23.82
N TRP A 191 17.88 -12.72 -24.44
CA TRP A 191 17.66 -11.38 -23.91
C TRP A 191 16.23 -10.90 -24.15
N ARG A 192 15.78 -9.96 -23.33
CA ARG A 192 14.53 -9.24 -23.51
C ARG A 192 14.69 -7.82 -23.01
N ALA A 193 14.29 -6.85 -23.81
CA ALA A 193 14.23 -5.44 -23.43
C ALA A 193 12.77 -4.97 -23.48
N ALA A 194 12.37 -4.22 -22.48
CA ALA A 194 11.05 -3.61 -22.40
C ALA A 194 11.14 -2.16 -21.97
N VAL A 195 10.23 -1.34 -22.46
CA VAL A 195 10.11 0.08 -22.12
C VAL A 195 8.65 0.47 -22.03
N MET A 196 8.34 1.39 -21.11
CA MET A 196 7.04 2.04 -21.03
C MET A 196 7.19 3.55 -20.79
N TYR A 197 6.26 4.31 -21.33
CA TYR A 197 6.07 5.71 -21.03
C TYR A 197 4.57 5.99 -20.89
N GLU A 198 4.19 6.70 -19.83
CA GLU A 198 2.83 7.15 -19.58
C GLU A 198 2.84 8.60 -19.14
N LYS A 199 1.95 9.40 -19.73
CA LYS A 199 1.67 10.76 -19.29
C LYS A 199 0.18 10.99 -19.18
N ARG A 200 -0.24 11.67 -18.12
CA ARG A 200 -1.63 12.07 -17.89
C ARG A 200 -1.67 13.33 -17.04
N ASP A 201 -2.52 14.29 -17.44
CA ASP A 201 -2.82 15.44 -16.60
C ASP A 201 -3.53 15.01 -15.32
N GLY A 202 -3.39 15.80 -14.26
CA GLY A 202 -4.10 15.58 -13.01
C GLY A 202 -5.61 15.75 -13.15
N TRP A 203 -6.36 15.16 -12.24
CA TRP A 203 -7.83 15.27 -12.19
C TRP A 203 -8.34 16.14 -11.05
N VAL A 204 -7.52 16.48 -10.06
CA VAL A 204 -7.87 17.45 -9.02
C VAL A 204 -7.41 18.83 -9.47
N ARG A 205 -8.35 19.75 -9.62
CA ARG A 205 -8.08 21.08 -10.14
C ARG A 205 -8.03 22.10 -9.01
N SER A 206 -6.98 22.91 -9.00
CA SER A 206 -6.98 24.05 -8.11
C SER A 206 -7.94 25.13 -8.61
N VAL A 207 -8.71 25.72 -7.68
CA VAL A 207 -9.49 26.93 -7.95
C VAL A 207 -8.61 28.17 -8.01
N VAL A 208 -7.35 28.07 -7.59
CA VAL A 208 -6.35 29.13 -7.69
C VAL A 208 -5.76 29.14 -9.11
N PRO A 209 -5.86 30.27 -9.83
CA PRO A 209 -5.35 30.34 -11.18
C PRO A 209 -3.83 30.13 -11.26
N GLY A 210 -3.39 29.38 -12.28
CA GLY A 210 -1.97 29.16 -12.57
C GLY A 210 -1.36 27.92 -11.87
N VAL A 211 -2.12 27.20 -11.06
CA VAL A 211 -1.70 25.92 -10.47
C VAL A 211 -2.10 24.77 -11.42
N GLU A 212 -1.15 23.90 -11.73
CA GLU A 212 -1.41 22.73 -12.56
C GLU A 212 -2.33 21.73 -11.83
N PRO A 213 -3.17 20.99 -12.56
CA PRO A 213 -3.99 19.94 -11.95
C PRO A 213 -3.15 18.90 -11.21
N LEU A 214 -3.61 18.50 -10.03
CA LEU A 214 -2.93 17.56 -9.14
C LEU A 214 -3.30 16.11 -9.45
N ASN A 215 -2.53 15.15 -8.97
CA ASN A 215 -2.60 13.72 -9.30
C ASN A 215 -2.18 13.44 -10.77
N GLY A 216 -1.29 14.23 -11.30
CA GLY A 216 -0.70 14.02 -12.64
C GLY A 216 0.34 12.91 -12.64
N VAL A 217 0.51 12.27 -13.79
CA VAL A 217 1.49 11.20 -14.02
C VAL A 217 2.39 11.58 -15.19
N ASP A 218 3.70 11.37 -15.03
CA ASP A 218 4.72 11.44 -16.10
C ASP A 218 5.76 10.37 -15.79
N ALA A 219 5.50 9.12 -16.23
CA ALA A 219 6.26 7.94 -15.85
C ALA A 219 6.99 7.34 -17.04
N LEU A 220 8.29 7.05 -16.85
CA LEU A 220 9.14 6.34 -17.79
C LEU A 220 9.81 5.17 -17.07
N ALA A 221 9.74 3.97 -17.65
CA ALA A 221 10.44 2.82 -17.12
C ALA A 221 11.03 1.96 -18.23
N GLY A 222 12.15 1.30 -17.93
CA GLY A 222 12.81 0.37 -18.81
C GLY A 222 13.35 -0.85 -18.06
N ARG A 223 13.42 -1.99 -18.74
CA ARG A 223 13.94 -3.25 -18.21
C ARG A 223 14.74 -3.98 -19.27
N LEU A 224 15.88 -4.52 -18.85
CA LEU A 224 16.69 -5.45 -19.62
C LEU A 224 16.83 -6.74 -18.82
N THR A 225 16.46 -7.86 -19.44
CA THR A 225 16.67 -9.20 -18.88
C THR A 225 17.63 -9.96 -19.76
N LEU A 226 18.64 -10.56 -19.15
CA LEU A 226 19.59 -11.45 -19.78
C LEU A 226 19.46 -12.83 -19.12
N LEU A 227 19.34 -13.87 -19.93
CA LEU A 227 19.24 -15.25 -19.47
C LEU A 227 20.37 -16.06 -20.08
N ALA A 228 21.11 -16.80 -19.26
CA ALA A 228 22.16 -17.71 -19.69
C ALA A 228 21.91 -19.12 -19.14
N LYS A 229 21.97 -20.10 -20.02
CA LYS A 229 21.89 -21.54 -19.70
C LYS A 229 23.09 -22.24 -20.35
N PRO A 230 24.31 -22.11 -19.79
CA PRO A 230 25.52 -22.65 -20.39
C PRO A 230 25.52 -24.18 -20.42
N ASN A 231 24.65 -24.82 -19.64
CA ASN A 231 24.38 -26.26 -19.64
C ASN A 231 23.03 -26.54 -18.94
N ASP A 232 22.56 -27.77 -18.96
CA ASP A 232 21.28 -28.18 -18.40
C ASP A 232 21.18 -28.03 -16.89
N SER A 233 22.31 -27.91 -16.18
CA SER A 233 22.33 -27.81 -14.72
C SER A 233 22.46 -26.38 -14.20
N LEU A 234 22.77 -25.40 -15.02
CA LEU A 234 23.03 -24.02 -14.60
C LEU A 234 22.18 -23.03 -15.40
N THR A 235 21.41 -22.25 -14.68
CA THR A 235 20.66 -21.10 -15.22
C THR A 235 21.06 -19.85 -14.47
N ALA A 236 21.41 -18.78 -15.17
CA ALA A 236 21.67 -17.47 -14.60
C ALA A 236 20.77 -16.42 -15.29
N GLN A 237 20.09 -15.62 -14.52
CA GLN A 237 19.25 -14.53 -15.01
C GLN A 237 19.68 -13.22 -14.35
N LEU A 238 20.00 -12.23 -15.18
CA LEU A 238 20.25 -10.86 -14.75
C LEU A 238 19.11 -9.97 -15.25
N LYS A 239 18.46 -9.27 -14.34
CA LYS A 239 17.48 -8.22 -14.65
C LYS A 239 17.99 -6.87 -14.18
N LEU A 240 17.96 -5.90 -15.06
CA LEU A 240 18.25 -4.49 -14.78
C LEU A 240 17.00 -3.69 -15.11
N SER A 241 16.55 -2.86 -14.19
CA SER A 241 15.41 -1.97 -14.42
C SER A 241 15.69 -0.59 -13.88
N ALA A 242 15.17 0.41 -14.57
CA ALA A 242 15.22 1.81 -14.16
C ALA A 242 13.84 2.42 -14.40
N SER A 243 13.40 3.25 -13.46
CA SER A 243 12.13 3.96 -13.57
C SER A 243 12.22 5.36 -13.02
N ARG A 244 11.41 6.24 -13.60
CA ARG A 244 11.15 7.58 -13.10
C ARG A 244 9.64 7.83 -13.14
N SER A 245 9.07 8.28 -12.01
CA SER A 245 7.69 8.76 -11.91
C SER A 245 7.71 10.21 -11.48
N GLY A 246 7.33 11.08 -12.39
CA GLY A 246 7.20 12.52 -12.21
C GLY A 246 5.74 12.96 -12.27
N GLY A 247 5.52 14.25 -12.45
CA GLY A 247 4.22 14.90 -12.54
C GLY A 247 3.85 15.65 -11.26
N THR A 248 2.56 15.84 -11.04
CA THR A 248 2.06 16.53 -9.86
C THR A 248 1.67 15.54 -8.76
N PRO A 249 1.98 15.85 -7.49
CA PRO A 249 1.62 14.99 -6.37
C PRO A 249 0.11 14.93 -6.15
N TYR A 250 -0.31 14.36 -5.03
CA TYR A 250 -1.71 14.27 -4.65
C TYR A 250 -2.38 15.65 -4.50
N GLY A 251 -3.69 15.69 -4.75
CA GLY A 251 -4.53 16.84 -4.47
C GLY A 251 -5.29 16.63 -3.16
N ALA A 252 -4.80 17.25 -2.11
CA ALA A 252 -5.47 17.26 -0.82
C ALA A 252 -6.76 18.06 -0.86
N HIS A 253 -7.76 17.60 -0.12
CA HIS A 253 -8.99 18.32 0.15
C HIS A 253 -9.13 18.60 1.63
N ALA A 254 -9.36 19.84 2.00
CA ALA A 254 -9.87 20.15 3.32
C ALA A 254 -11.37 19.79 3.38
N ILE A 255 -11.71 18.86 4.24
CA ILE A 255 -13.08 18.43 4.52
C ILE A 255 -13.46 18.76 5.96
N ASN A 256 -14.75 18.69 6.30
CA ASN A 256 -15.26 18.94 7.66
C ASN A 256 -14.80 20.27 8.26
N THR A 257 -14.60 21.28 7.41
CA THR A 257 -14.10 22.59 7.81
C THR A 257 -14.97 23.22 8.90
N ASP A 258 -14.33 23.87 9.89
CA ASP A 258 -15.03 24.57 10.94
C ASP A 258 -15.20 26.06 10.59
N PRO A 259 -16.43 26.54 10.38
CA PRO A 259 -16.68 27.95 10.04
C PRO A 259 -16.16 28.96 11.06
N SER A 260 -15.95 28.54 12.32
CA SER A 260 -15.40 29.42 13.35
C SER A 260 -13.94 29.82 13.09
N TYR A 261 -13.25 29.04 12.24
CA TYR A 261 -11.90 29.36 11.78
C TYR A 261 -11.91 30.33 10.55
N ALA A 262 -13.08 30.53 9.92
CA ALA A 262 -13.23 31.54 8.89
C ALA A 262 -13.16 32.93 9.52
N ARG A 263 -12.24 33.77 9.04
CA ARG A 263 -12.11 35.14 9.55
C ARG A 263 -13.05 36.10 8.83
N THR A 264 -13.64 37.01 9.60
CA THR A 264 -14.65 37.95 9.13
C THR A 264 -14.16 38.93 8.04
N ASN A 265 -12.86 39.08 7.83
CA ASN A 265 -12.29 39.99 6.83
C ASN A 265 -11.45 39.26 5.75
N ASP A 266 -11.51 37.95 5.70
CA ASP A 266 -10.80 37.17 4.70
C ASP A 266 -11.72 36.95 3.49
N PRO A 267 -11.37 37.46 2.28
CA PRO A 267 -12.17 37.24 1.08
C PRO A 267 -12.28 35.75 0.70
N THR A 268 -11.43 34.88 1.27
CA THR A 268 -11.39 33.43 1.06
C THR A 268 -12.14 32.66 2.15
N ALA A 269 -12.71 33.31 3.15
CA ALA A 269 -13.50 32.69 4.24
C ALA A 269 -14.64 31.79 3.74
N SER A 270 -15.12 32.03 2.50
CA SER A 270 -16.11 31.19 1.83
C SER A 270 -15.66 29.74 1.62
N TYR A 271 -14.36 29.49 1.57
CA TYR A 271 -13.82 28.14 1.42
C TYR A 271 -13.96 27.29 2.69
N PHE A 272 -13.96 27.90 3.88
CA PHE A 272 -14.29 27.20 5.12
C PHE A 272 -15.77 26.87 5.25
N THR A 273 -16.63 27.54 4.52
CA THR A 273 -18.07 27.29 4.52
C THR A 273 -18.51 26.24 3.49
N GLY A 274 -17.57 25.66 2.77
CA GLY A 274 -17.71 24.46 1.96
C GLY A 274 -18.50 24.64 0.68
N ASN A 275 -17.84 24.75 -0.47
CA ASN A 275 -18.38 24.28 -1.74
C ASN A 275 -17.28 24.34 -2.80
N ILE A 276 -16.20 23.65 -2.51
CA ILE A 276 -15.29 23.24 -3.57
C ILE A 276 -15.90 21.97 -4.18
N GLY A 277 -15.86 21.85 -5.52
CA GLY A 277 -16.30 20.62 -6.19
C GLY A 277 -15.50 19.42 -5.71
N TRP A 278 -16.08 18.22 -5.81
CA TRP A 278 -15.43 16.98 -5.34
C TRP A 278 -14.02 16.77 -5.91
N PHE A 279 -13.77 17.23 -7.13
CA PHE A 279 -12.46 17.15 -7.80
C PHE A 279 -11.76 18.51 -7.89
N ASP A 280 -12.13 19.45 -7.06
CA ASP A 280 -11.49 20.76 -6.99
C ASP A 280 -10.86 20.94 -5.60
N ASN A 281 -9.71 21.61 -5.53
CA ASN A 281 -9.07 22.00 -4.27
C ASN A 281 -8.60 23.46 -4.33
N GLY A 282 -7.94 23.91 -3.27
CA GLY A 282 -7.44 25.27 -3.19
C GLY A 282 -5.91 25.36 -3.19
N ALA A 283 -5.20 24.34 -3.66
CA ALA A 283 -3.76 24.37 -3.73
C ALA A 283 -3.26 25.63 -4.44
N LYS A 284 -2.28 26.32 -3.84
CA LYS A 284 -1.82 27.64 -4.28
C LYS A 284 -0.37 27.67 -4.74
N PHE A 285 0.36 26.59 -4.53
CA PHE A 285 1.76 26.49 -4.90
C PHE A 285 1.98 25.61 -6.13
N ALA A 286 3.07 25.86 -6.83
CA ALA A 286 3.60 24.93 -7.80
C ALA A 286 4.18 23.71 -7.07
N VAL A 287 3.58 22.57 -7.28
CA VAL A 287 3.93 21.30 -6.65
C VAL A 287 4.60 20.40 -7.68
N HIS A 288 5.46 19.50 -7.21
CA HIS A 288 6.23 18.63 -8.09
C HIS A 288 6.58 17.33 -7.39
N LYS A 289 6.60 16.26 -8.17
CA LYS A 289 7.03 14.92 -7.74
C LYS A 289 8.09 14.40 -8.71
N ASP A 290 9.16 13.81 -8.19
CA ASP A 290 10.18 13.07 -8.96
C ASP A 290 10.64 11.87 -8.12
N ILE A 291 10.24 10.67 -8.53
CA ILE A 291 10.60 9.42 -7.87
C ILE A 291 11.39 8.59 -8.87
N ARG A 292 12.55 8.07 -8.46
CA ARG A 292 13.42 7.22 -9.29
C ARG A 292 13.70 5.93 -8.56
N SER A 293 13.71 4.84 -9.30
CA SER A 293 14.04 3.53 -8.76
C SER A 293 14.85 2.75 -9.80
N ASP A 294 16.08 2.40 -9.43
CA ASP A 294 16.98 1.56 -10.22
C ASP A 294 17.19 0.24 -9.49
N ASN A 295 17.01 -0.86 -10.20
CA ASN A 295 17.05 -2.18 -9.59
C ASN A 295 17.93 -3.11 -10.43
N ALA A 296 18.72 -3.95 -9.75
CA ALA A 296 19.46 -5.04 -10.36
C ALA A 296 19.20 -6.32 -9.58
N THR A 297 18.78 -7.39 -10.28
CA THR A 297 18.58 -8.70 -9.68
C THR A 297 19.36 -9.74 -10.48
N LEU A 298 20.24 -10.47 -9.79
CA LEU A 298 20.94 -11.64 -10.34
C LEU A 298 20.45 -12.90 -9.63
N LYS A 299 19.79 -13.77 -10.38
CA LYS A 299 19.38 -15.10 -9.90
C LYS A 299 20.19 -16.16 -10.59
N ILE A 300 20.75 -17.09 -9.81
CA ILE A 300 21.49 -18.24 -10.28
C ILE A 300 20.86 -19.49 -9.69
N ASP A 301 20.40 -20.39 -10.53
CA ASP A 301 19.93 -21.73 -10.16
C ASP A 301 20.94 -22.75 -10.67
N TRP A 302 21.51 -23.52 -9.74
CA TRP A 302 22.48 -24.55 -10.05
C TRP A 302 22.01 -25.90 -9.48
N GLN A 303 21.68 -26.82 -10.40
CA GLN A 303 21.36 -28.18 -10.05
C GLN A 303 22.67 -28.93 -9.68
N LEU A 304 22.97 -28.99 -8.37
CA LEU A 304 24.17 -29.64 -7.84
C LEU A 304 24.15 -31.14 -8.05
N SER A 305 22.96 -31.73 -8.02
CA SER A 305 22.72 -33.15 -8.23
C SER A 305 21.27 -33.36 -8.70
N PRO A 306 20.89 -34.57 -9.13
CA PRO A 306 19.50 -34.89 -9.40
C PRO A 306 18.57 -34.70 -8.20
N GLN A 307 19.12 -34.58 -7.00
CA GLN A 307 18.35 -34.45 -5.75
C GLN A 307 18.33 -33.06 -5.14
N ALA A 308 19.18 -32.12 -5.60
CA ALA A 308 19.29 -30.80 -4.97
C ALA A 308 19.67 -29.67 -5.93
N THR A 309 19.01 -28.53 -5.76
CA THR A 309 19.33 -27.26 -6.42
C THR A 309 19.81 -26.23 -5.42
N LEU A 310 20.91 -25.55 -5.74
CA LEU A 310 21.40 -24.36 -5.09
C LEU A 310 20.87 -23.14 -5.83
N THR A 311 20.20 -22.23 -5.15
CA THR A 311 19.75 -20.94 -5.68
C THR A 311 20.46 -19.81 -4.97
N SER A 312 20.99 -18.86 -5.73
CA SER A 312 21.51 -17.59 -5.24
C SER A 312 20.69 -16.46 -5.85
N VAL A 313 20.18 -15.56 -5.00
CA VAL A 313 19.45 -14.35 -5.41
C VAL A 313 20.17 -13.14 -4.81
N THR A 314 20.73 -12.32 -5.69
CA THR A 314 21.38 -11.06 -5.31
C THR A 314 20.52 -9.91 -5.79
N GLY A 315 20.17 -8.99 -4.91
CA GLY A 315 19.42 -7.76 -5.21
C GLY A 315 20.23 -6.53 -4.86
N TYR A 316 20.16 -5.55 -5.72
CA TYR A 316 20.62 -4.18 -5.45
C TYR A 316 19.55 -3.21 -5.91
N ASP A 317 19.14 -2.31 -5.02
CA ASP A 317 18.13 -1.30 -5.29
C ASP A 317 18.67 0.08 -4.92
N TYR A 318 18.44 1.04 -5.79
CA TYR A 318 18.61 2.46 -5.53
C TYR A 318 17.25 3.12 -5.67
N GLY A 319 16.84 3.90 -4.67
CA GLY A 319 15.63 4.70 -4.68
C GLY A 319 15.94 6.15 -4.43
N TRP A 320 15.24 7.05 -5.07
CA TRP A 320 15.31 8.48 -4.83
C TRP A 320 13.89 9.04 -4.94
N TRP A 321 13.45 9.76 -3.91
CA TRP A 321 12.14 10.38 -3.84
C TRP A 321 12.28 11.83 -3.45
N TYR A 322 11.73 12.68 -4.28
CA TYR A 322 11.54 14.09 -4.02
C TYR A 322 10.09 14.44 -4.29
N GLU A 323 9.45 15.08 -3.33
CA GLU A 323 8.09 15.56 -3.46
C GLU A 323 7.94 16.92 -2.79
N LYS A 324 7.31 17.84 -3.51
CA LYS A 324 6.90 19.13 -3.01
C LYS A 324 5.39 19.19 -3.13
N SER A 325 4.68 19.24 -2.00
CA SER A 325 3.22 19.12 -1.93
C SER A 325 2.57 20.36 -1.29
N ASP A 326 1.28 20.51 -1.51
CA ASP A 326 0.41 21.45 -0.81
C ASP A 326 -0.61 20.62 -0.01
N ASP A 327 -0.32 20.40 1.26
CA ASP A 327 -1.09 19.51 2.12
C ASP A 327 -2.35 20.19 2.66
N GLY A 328 -2.41 21.51 2.66
CA GLY A 328 -3.58 22.25 3.09
C GLY A 328 -4.74 22.12 2.12
N GLY A 329 -4.47 22.14 0.82
CA GLY A 329 -5.49 22.09 -0.23
C GLY A 329 -6.51 23.22 -0.13
N LEU A 330 -6.17 24.31 0.56
CA LEU A 330 -6.97 25.49 0.79
C LEU A 330 -6.36 26.69 0.09
N PRO A 331 -7.16 27.56 -0.52
CA PRO A 331 -6.66 28.73 -1.27
C PRO A 331 -6.23 29.88 -0.34
N ILE A 332 -6.32 29.66 0.94
CA ILE A 332 -5.96 30.63 1.97
C ILE A 332 -4.78 30.12 2.76
N PHE A 333 -3.99 31.05 3.26
CA PHE A 333 -2.90 30.80 4.18
C PHE A 333 -3.48 30.36 5.54
N VAL A 334 -3.75 29.06 5.70
CA VAL A 334 -4.30 28.50 6.90
C VAL A 334 -3.38 27.44 7.43
N ARG A 335 -2.67 27.79 8.45
CA ARG A 335 -2.04 26.93 9.45
C ARG A 335 -1.14 25.77 8.97
N LEU A 336 -1.37 25.14 7.87
CA LEU A 336 -0.46 24.25 7.16
C LEU A 336 -0.27 24.92 5.82
N ASP A 337 0.65 25.85 5.76
CA ASP A 337 0.97 26.56 4.54
C ASP A 337 2.22 25.98 3.92
N ASP A 338 2.22 25.81 2.69
CA ASP A 338 3.12 25.01 1.92
C ASP A 338 4.06 25.83 1.05
N PRO A 339 5.07 25.25 0.51
CA PRO A 339 5.18 23.84 0.12
C PRO A 339 5.91 22.96 1.13
N ASN A 340 5.29 21.86 1.55
CA ASN A 340 5.99 20.81 2.25
C ASN A 340 6.93 20.07 1.31
N THR A 341 8.08 19.67 1.80
CA THR A 341 9.07 18.96 1.01
C THR A 341 9.46 17.66 1.68
N TYR A 342 9.37 16.58 0.91
CA TYR A 342 9.83 15.25 1.30
C TYR A 342 10.99 14.86 0.39
N PHE A 343 12.05 14.40 0.97
CA PHE A 343 13.20 13.89 0.26
C PHE A 343 13.73 12.64 0.92
N SER A 344 13.97 11.61 0.12
CA SER A 344 14.75 10.46 0.57
C SER A 344 15.57 9.83 -0.54
N SER A 345 16.72 9.27 -0.16
CA SER A 345 17.51 8.41 -1.02
C SER A 345 17.87 7.12 -0.30
N VAL A 346 17.77 6.01 -1.00
CA VAL A 346 17.92 4.66 -0.44
C VAL A 346 18.88 3.85 -1.29
N ASN A 347 19.80 3.15 -0.64
CA ASN A 347 20.61 2.10 -1.25
C ASN A 347 20.37 0.82 -0.47
N ALA A 348 19.88 -0.22 -1.15
CA ALA A 348 19.62 -1.50 -0.53
C ALA A 348 20.33 -2.63 -1.27
N PHE A 349 21.02 -3.47 -0.54
CA PHE A 349 21.65 -4.70 -1.03
C PHE A 349 21.07 -5.89 -0.30
N SER A 350 20.75 -6.96 -1.02
CA SER A 350 20.34 -8.22 -0.43
C SER A 350 20.97 -9.42 -1.10
N GLN A 351 21.21 -10.48 -0.32
CA GLN A 351 21.73 -11.76 -0.77
C GLN A 351 20.97 -12.87 -0.08
N GLU A 352 20.33 -13.73 -0.85
CA GLU A 352 19.80 -15.00 -0.37
C GLU A 352 20.55 -16.16 -1.05
N ILE A 353 21.01 -17.11 -0.26
CA ILE A 353 21.58 -18.37 -0.75
C ILE A 353 20.78 -19.49 -0.12
N ARG A 354 20.19 -20.35 -0.94
CA ARG A 354 19.37 -21.47 -0.47
C ARG A 354 19.66 -22.74 -1.24
N ILE A 355 19.52 -23.85 -0.56
CA ILE A 355 19.57 -25.18 -1.16
C ILE A 355 18.25 -25.89 -0.88
N ALA A 356 17.68 -26.50 -1.92
CA ALA A 356 16.40 -27.20 -1.84
C ALA A 356 16.54 -28.61 -2.40
N SER A 357 15.88 -29.56 -1.72
CA SER A 357 15.71 -30.91 -2.30
C SER A 357 14.72 -30.90 -3.44
N HIS A 358 14.91 -31.76 -4.43
CA HIS A 358 13.86 -32.14 -5.36
C HIS A 358 12.88 -33.10 -4.65
N ASP A 359 11.58 -32.90 -4.90
CA ASP A 359 10.55 -33.73 -4.25
C ASP A 359 10.45 -35.12 -4.92
N THR A 360 11.40 -36.00 -4.60
CA THR A 360 11.45 -37.38 -5.10
C THR A 360 11.09 -38.42 -4.04
N GLY A 361 10.66 -38.02 -2.82
CA GLY A 361 10.41 -38.90 -1.72
C GLY A 361 9.44 -38.36 -0.68
N ALA A 362 9.33 -39.09 0.45
CA ALA A 362 8.45 -38.65 1.54
C ALA A 362 8.92 -37.38 2.28
N PHE A 363 10.19 -37.00 2.12
CA PHE A 363 10.80 -35.85 2.80
C PHE A 363 11.39 -34.86 1.83
N GLY A 364 10.81 -33.67 1.78
CA GLY A 364 11.32 -32.52 1.08
C GLY A 364 11.88 -31.48 2.06
N TRP A 365 12.93 -30.75 1.68
CA TRP A 365 13.51 -29.73 2.54
C TRP A 365 14.08 -28.57 1.72
N LEU A 366 14.18 -27.42 2.37
CA LEU A 366 14.82 -26.21 1.86
C LEU A 366 15.47 -25.49 3.04
N GLY A 367 16.75 -25.10 2.90
CA GLY A 367 17.45 -24.32 3.91
C GLY A 367 18.24 -23.20 3.28
N GLY A 368 18.42 -22.09 3.99
CA GLY A 368 19.13 -20.95 3.41
C GLY A 368 19.58 -19.92 4.42
N LEU A 369 20.39 -18.99 3.88
CA LEU A 369 20.93 -17.83 4.56
C LEU A 369 20.44 -16.58 3.84
N TYR A 370 20.20 -15.53 4.59
CA TYR A 370 19.79 -14.23 4.07
C TYR A 370 20.59 -13.12 4.75
N TYR A 371 21.03 -12.16 3.95
CA TYR A 371 21.62 -10.91 4.38
C TYR A 371 20.99 -9.75 3.64
N ALA A 372 20.67 -8.67 4.33
CA ALA A 372 20.30 -7.41 3.70
C ALA A 372 20.89 -6.23 4.46
N ARG A 373 21.25 -5.19 3.70
CA ARG A 373 21.70 -3.91 4.21
C ARG A 373 21.01 -2.81 3.43
N GLU A 374 20.34 -1.91 4.15
CA GLU A 374 19.67 -0.73 3.60
C GLU A 374 20.25 0.52 4.27
N SER A 375 20.70 1.45 3.46
CA SER A 375 21.14 2.78 3.90
C SER A 375 20.20 3.81 3.30
N MET A 376 19.59 4.61 4.13
CA MET A 376 18.64 5.64 3.75
C MET A 376 19.08 6.98 4.32
N HIS A 377 18.96 8.02 3.49
CA HIS A 377 19.00 9.42 3.91
C HIS A 377 17.60 9.99 3.74
N ALA A 378 17.06 10.65 4.75
CA ALA A 378 15.73 11.25 4.72
C ALA A 378 15.77 12.69 5.23
N THR A 379 14.98 13.53 4.57
CA THR A 379 14.75 14.92 4.95
C THR A 379 13.27 15.24 4.77
N VAL A 380 12.66 15.79 5.81
CA VAL A 380 11.27 16.28 5.77
C VAL A 380 11.26 17.73 6.21
N GLN A 381 10.53 18.54 5.49
CA GLN A 381 10.29 19.92 5.83
C GLN A 381 8.80 20.23 5.75
N PHE A 382 8.24 20.73 6.82
CA PHE A 382 6.91 21.32 6.87
C PHE A 382 7.01 22.82 7.05
N HIS A 383 6.14 23.53 6.34
CA HIS A 383 6.05 24.97 6.41
C HIS A 383 4.66 25.35 6.92
N PHE A 384 4.59 26.00 8.07
CA PHE A 384 3.34 26.33 8.73
C PHE A 384 3.11 27.83 8.79
N PHE A 385 1.90 28.28 8.52
CA PHE A 385 1.37 29.62 8.81
C PHE A 385 2.02 30.80 8.08
N ASP A 386 2.66 30.62 6.94
CA ASP A 386 3.26 31.74 6.22
C ASP A 386 2.22 32.80 5.85
N GLY A 387 2.50 34.02 6.26
CA GLY A 387 1.64 35.18 5.97
C GLY A 387 0.42 35.35 6.89
N TYR A 388 0.28 34.59 7.96
CA TYR A 388 -0.89 34.65 8.83
C TYR A 388 -0.72 35.58 10.02
N PRO A 389 -1.64 36.57 10.27
CA PRO A 389 -1.65 37.30 11.52
C PRO A 389 -2.13 36.36 12.63
N SER A 390 -1.21 35.83 13.38
CA SER A 390 -1.33 34.98 14.59
C SER A 390 -2.58 34.11 14.74
N ALA A 391 -2.42 32.82 14.54
CA ALA A 391 -3.31 31.85 15.15
C ALA A 391 -3.05 31.71 16.67
N PHE A 392 -1.86 31.99 17.13
CA PHE A 392 -1.59 32.26 18.53
C PHE A 392 -2.18 33.62 18.87
N VAL A 393 -3.34 33.61 19.52
CA VAL A 393 -3.86 34.82 20.16
C VAL A 393 -2.85 35.16 21.24
N PRO A 394 -2.04 36.21 21.08
CA PRO A 394 -1.18 36.62 22.15
C PRO A 394 -2.05 36.97 23.38
N PRO A 395 -1.55 36.78 24.57
CA PRO A 395 -2.28 37.18 25.78
C PRO A 395 -2.79 38.61 25.64
N PRO A 396 -4.01 38.95 26.19
CA PRO A 396 -4.55 40.28 26.14
C PRO A 396 -3.52 41.29 26.60
N GLY A 397 -3.22 42.30 25.78
CA GLY A 397 -2.23 43.34 26.09
C GLY A 397 -0.88 43.20 25.39
N SER A 398 -0.66 42.15 24.65
CA SER A 398 0.51 42.01 23.76
C SER A 398 0.38 42.92 22.54
N PRO A 399 1.50 43.43 21.97
CA PRO A 399 1.43 44.20 20.75
C PRO A 399 0.79 43.38 19.63
N ALA A 400 0.13 44.07 18.70
CA ALA A 400 -0.52 43.42 17.56
C ALA A 400 0.45 42.44 16.87
N PRO A 401 0.02 41.21 16.67
CA PRO A 401 0.91 40.21 16.14
C PRO A 401 1.29 40.53 14.72
N THR A 402 2.54 40.52 14.46
CA THR A 402 3.14 40.41 13.15
C THR A 402 2.95 38.98 12.63
N LEU A 403 3.03 38.83 11.33
CA LEU A 403 2.94 37.58 10.62
C LEU A 403 3.79 36.49 11.30
N TYR A 404 3.19 35.33 11.60
CA TYR A 404 3.89 34.17 12.12
C TYR A 404 3.93 33.11 11.05
N GLY A 405 5.09 32.54 10.81
CA GLY A 405 5.30 31.29 10.15
C GLY A 405 6.34 30.52 10.92
N PHE A 406 6.33 29.21 10.86
CA PHE A 406 7.43 28.40 11.35
C PHE A 406 7.61 27.20 10.47
N ASP A 407 8.85 26.72 10.43
CA ASP A 407 9.25 25.51 9.73
C ASP A 407 9.58 24.43 10.73
N GLU A 408 9.09 23.23 10.47
CA GLU A 408 9.59 22.00 11.06
C GLU A 408 10.46 21.30 10.03
N TYR A 409 11.65 20.93 10.45
CA TYR A 409 12.63 20.27 9.60
C TYR A 409 13.27 19.13 10.36
N ASN A 410 13.37 17.95 9.73
CA ASN A 410 14.25 16.92 10.22
C ASN A 410 15.07 16.29 9.09
N ASN A 411 16.23 15.79 9.50
CA ASN A 411 17.17 15.11 8.62
C ASN A 411 17.83 13.98 9.40
N PHE A 412 17.96 12.81 8.78
CA PHE A 412 18.67 11.70 9.40
C PHE A 412 19.14 10.67 8.36
N ASP A 413 20.19 9.94 8.76
CA ASP A 413 20.60 8.74 8.08
C ASP A 413 20.15 7.52 8.88
N GLN A 414 19.52 6.55 8.19
CA GLN A 414 19.10 5.29 8.77
C GLN A 414 19.81 4.13 8.08
N LEU A 415 20.43 3.27 8.90
CA LEU A 415 21.02 2.03 8.43
C LEU A 415 20.27 0.85 9.04
N LYS A 416 19.75 -0.03 8.17
CA LYS A 416 19.16 -1.32 8.57
C LYS A 416 20.05 -2.45 8.11
N ASP A 417 20.48 -3.31 9.03
CA ASP A 417 21.19 -4.57 8.78
C ASP A 417 20.29 -5.74 9.22
N SER A 418 20.09 -6.71 8.34
CA SER A 418 19.29 -7.92 8.61
C SER A 418 20.07 -9.17 8.24
N ARG A 419 20.10 -10.16 9.13
CA ARG A 419 20.74 -11.46 8.90
C ARG A 419 19.82 -12.56 9.37
N ALA A 420 19.61 -13.56 8.51
CA ALA A 420 18.75 -14.66 8.90
C ALA A 420 19.26 -16.00 8.42
N VAL A 421 18.86 -17.03 9.14
CA VAL A 421 18.93 -18.43 8.75
C VAL A 421 17.52 -19.02 8.77
N PHE A 422 17.19 -19.81 7.78
CA PHE A 422 15.87 -20.41 7.68
C PHE A 422 15.94 -21.85 7.18
N PHE A 423 14.92 -22.61 7.58
CA PHE A 423 14.75 -24.01 7.17
C PHE A 423 13.27 -24.33 7.04
N ASN A 424 12.88 -24.97 5.94
CA ASN A 424 11.54 -25.48 5.69
C ASN A 424 11.63 -26.96 5.37
N ALA A 425 10.64 -27.72 5.81
CA ALA A 425 10.53 -29.14 5.54
C ALA A 425 9.09 -29.53 5.23
N THR A 426 8.95 -30.51 4.36
CA THR A 426 7.70 -31.20 4.06
C THR A 426 7.90 -32.68 4.32
N TYR A 427 6.90 -33.34 4.95
CA TYR A 427 6.95 -34.76 5.22
C TYR A 427 5.61 -35.42 4.90
N ALA A 428 5.61 -36.37 3.97
CA ALA A 428 4.44 -37.14 3.63
C ALA A 428 4.15 -38.17 4.75
N LEU A 429 3.19 -37.87 5.61
CA LEU A 429 2.71 -38.75 6.66
C LEU A 429 1.94 -39.96 6.11
N ALA A 430 1.25 -39.73 5.01
CA ALA A 430 0.51 -40.71 4.22
C ALA A 430 0.48 -40.25 2.75
N PRO A 431 0.08 -41.08 1.78
CA PRO A 431 -0.02 -40.69 0.38
C PRO A 431 -0.88 -39.43 0.13
N THR A 432 -1.82 -39.15 1.02
CA THR A 432 -2.75 -38.04 0.92
C THR A 432 -2.54 -36.94 1.97
N VAL A 433 -1.58 -37.13 2.90
CA VAL A 433 -1.39 -36.20 4.04
C VAL A 433 0.06 -35.77 4.13
N THR A 434 0.33 -34.49 4.07
CA THR A 434 1.64 -33.88 4.17
C THR A 434 1.72 -32.92 5.36
N LEU A 435 2.73 -33.09 6.20
CA LEU A 435 3.12 -32.14 7.24
C LEU A 435 4.11 -31.14 6.64
N ARG A 436 3.88 -29.84 6.87
CA ARG A 436 4.81 -28.75 6.52
C ARG A 436 5.27 -28.04 7.78
N ALA A 437 6.54 -27.73 7.87
CA ALA A 437 7.11 -26.97 8.97
C ALA A 437 8.19 -26.04 8.45
N GLY A 438 8.23 -24.82 8.95
CA GLY A 438 9.25 -23.83 8.63
C GLY A 438 9.64 -23.02 9.84
N LEU A 439 10.93 -22.68 9.93
CA LEU A 439 11.50 -21.84 10.99
C LEU A 439 12.50 -20.88 10.40
N ARG A 440 12.47 -19.63 10.87
CA ARG A 440 13.44 -18.57 10.53
C ARG A 440 13.85 -17.85 11.80
N TYR A 441 15.15 -17.71 11.98
CA TYR A 441 15.75 -16.83 12.98
C TYR A 441 16.34 -15.63 12.26
N THR A 442 16.00 -14.43 12.70
CA THR A 442 16.50 -13.19 12.13
C THR A 442 17.07 -12.30 13.23
N LYS A 443 18.22 -11.70 12.95
CA LYS A 443 18.79 -10.62 13.73
C LYS A 443 18.75 -9.35 12.90
N ASP A 444 18.06 -8.33 13.42
CA ASP A 444 17.93 -7.00 12.81
C ASP A 444 18.61 -5.96 13.69
N LYS A 445 19.25 -4.99 13.03
CA LYS A 445 19.81 -3.80 13.67
C LYS A 445 19.36 -2.57 12.88
N VAL A 446 18.80 -1.58 13.57
CA VAL A 446 18.53 -0.26 13.03
C VAL A 446 19.46 0.73 13.73
N THR A 447 20.17 1.54 12.96
CA THR A 447 21.08 2.57 13.45
C THR A 447 20.68 3.90 12.83
N ILE A 448 20.61 4.94 13.64
CA ILE A 448 20.32 6.32 13.22
C ILE A 448 21.58 7.14 13.46
N SER A 449 21.98 7.90 12.47
CA SER A 449 23.10 8.83 12.54
C SER A 449 22.76 10.13 11.84
N ASN A 450 23.58 11.15 12.05
CA ASN A 450 23.41 12.46 11.45
C ASN A 450 22.01 13.07 11.71
N PHE A 451 21.36 12.67 12.81
CA PHE A 451 20.05 13.19 13.15
C PHE A 451 20.14 14.66 13.50
N TYR A 452 19.27 15.44 12.86
CA TYR A 452 19.17 16.88 13.08
C TYR A 452 17.70 17.29 12.89
N ALA A 453 17.14 17.99 13.83
CA ALA A 453 15.81 18.55 13.75
C ALA A 453 15.79 20.01 14.16
N LEU A 454 14.95 20.79 13.52
CA LEU A 454 14.75 22.20 13.76
C LEU A 454 13.27 22.52 13.77
N GLU A 455 12.90 23.35 14.73
CA GLU A 455 11.64 24.09 14.69
C GLU A 455 12.00 25.56 14.72
N GLY A 456 11.55 26.32 13.75
CA GLY A 456 11.93 27.72 13.62
C GLY A 456 10.75 28.62 13.34
N GLY A 457 10.51 29.66 14.17
CA GLY A 457 9.43 30.60 13.98
C GLY A 457 9.91 32.03 13.66
N LEU A 458 9.22 32.71 12.75
CA LEU A 458 9.43 34.12 12.43
C LEU A 458 8.66 34.98 13.44
N ALA A 459 9.30 35.29 14.56
CA ALA A 459 8.73 36.16 15.61
C ALA A 459 9.37 37.55 15.63
N SER A 460 9.76 38.11 14.48
CA SER A 460 10.35 39.44 14.44
C SER A 460 9.73 40.37 13.40
N PRO A 461 9.36 41.60 13.77
CA PRO A 461 8.97 42.61 12.78
C PRO A 461 10.11 42.88 11.81
N GLY A 462 9.93 42.56 10.54
CA GLY A 462 10.92 42.82 9.51
C GLY A 462 11.71 41.60 9.02
N ALA A 463 11.47 40.41 9.54
CA ALA A 463 11.91 39.19 8.90
C ALA A 463 11.17 39.02 7.58
N THR A 464 11.88 39.16 6.50
CA THR A 464 11.32 38.90 5.17
C THR A 464 11.07 37.40 5.04
N THR A 465 9.89 37.04 4.66
CA THR A 465 9.48 35.72 4.23
C THR A 465 10.33 35.21 3.08
N ALA A 466 11.48 34.76 3.35
CA ALA A 466 12.42 34.34 2.30
C ALA A 466 12.69 32.85 2.26
N ALA A 467 11.94 32.07 3.01
CA ALA A 467 12.14 30.61 3.04
C ALA A 467 11.52 29.87 1.85
N THR A 468 11.41 30.50 0.71
CA THR A 468 10.78 29.89 -0.47
C THR A 468 11.74 29.08 -1.35
N GLY A 469 12.95 28.87 -0.94
CA GLY A 469 13.95 28.20 -1.75
C GLY A 469 14.52 26.96 -1.07
N THR A 470 13.73 25.95 -0.89
CA THR A 470 14.21 24.70 -0.35
C THR A 470 14.85 23.86 -1.44
N ASP A 471 16.15 23.95 -1.55
CA ASP A 471 16.92 22.93 -2.22
C ASP A 471 17.09 21.77 -1.22
N PRO A 472 16.53 20.58 -1.49
CA PRO A 472 16.68 19.43 -0.60
C PRO A 472 18.13 18.95 -0.49
N ASN A 473 19.03 19.47 -1.33
CA ASN A 473 20.47 19.22 -1.24
C ASN A 473 21.21 20.21 -0.34
N ILE A 474 20.53 21.21 0.20
CA ILE A 474 21.13 22.13 1.18
C ILE A 474 21.07 21.44 2.53
N ASP A 475 22.23 21.21 3.14
CA ASP A 475 22.25 20.71 4.51
C ASP A 475 21.56 21.71 5.47
N ALA A 476 20.96 21.17 6.52
CA ALA A 476 20.16 21.94 7.45
C ALA A 476 20.91 23.14 8.05
N THR A 477 22.20 23.03 8.27
CA THR A 477 23.03 24.10 8.81
C THR A 477 23.16 25.25 7.81
N THR A 478 23.34 24.93 6.55
CA THR A 478 23.46 25.92 5.46
C THR A 478 22.12 26.59 5.20
N TRP A 479 21.05 25.82 5.15
CA TRP A 479 19.69 26.33 4.99
C TRP A 479 19.33 27.29 6.14
N TRP A 480 19.60 26.87 7.36
CA TRP A 480 19.34 27.63 8.56
C TRP A 480 20.07 28.97 8.60
N THR A 481 21.35 28.97 8.33
CA THR A 481 22.18 30.21 8.35
C THR A 481 21.84 31.16 7.21
N GLN A 482 21.43 30.64 6.05
CA GLN A 482 21.11 31.46 4.88
C GLN A 482 19.66 31.99 4.90
N THR A 483 18.71 31.21 5.40
CA THR A 483 17.29 31.53 5.24
C THR A 483 16.73 32.34 6.40
N ILE A 484 17.11 32.07 7.63
CA ILE A 484 16.45 32.66 8.79
C ILE A 484 17.25 33.81 9.40
N GLY A 485 18.55 33.90 9.16
CA GLY A 485 19.41 34.98 9.71
C GLY A 485 19.21 35.15 11.22
N ALA A 486 18.83 34.08 11.91
CA ALA A 486 18.10 34.15 13.13
C ALA A 486 18.99 34.27 14.34
N SER A 487 18.48 34.90 15.36
CA SER A 487 19.09 34.90 16.65
C SER A 487 19.12 33.46 17.23
N PRO A 488 20.29 32.95 17.61
CA PRO A 488 20.43 31.59 18.14
C PRO A 488 19.57 31.24 19.36
N ALA A 489 19.03 32.24 20.02
CA ALA A 489 18.31 32.07 21.28
C ALA A 489 16.90 31.47 21.12
N THR A 490 16.34 31.39 19.91
CA THR A 490 14.94 31.03 19.69
C THR A 490 14.75 29.52 19.43
N TYR A 491 15.81 28.77 19.16
CA TYR A 491 15.71 27.46 18.52
C TYR A 491 16.55 26.34 19.14
N ALA A 492 16.65 26.33 20.42
CA ALA A 492 17.35 25.27 21.16
C ALA A 492 16.46 24.04 21.24
N PHE A 493 16.55 23.19 20.25
CA PHE A 493 15.58 22.13 20.11
C PHE A 493 15.94 20.86 20.85
N PHE A 494 17.12 20.32 20.70
CA PHE A 494 17.51 19.07 21.33
C PHE A 494 18.34 19.24 22.62
N GLN A 495 18.70 20.45 23.01
CA GLN A 495 19.40 20.69 24.27
C GLN A 495 18.94 21.99 24.89
N THR A 496 18.08 21.92 25.90
CA THR A 496 17.67 23.09 26.68
C THR A 496 18.89 23.79 27.28
N GLY A 497 19.05 25.08 26.96
CA GLY A 497 20.10 25.93 27.52
C GLY A 497 21.38 26.03 26.70
N VAL A 498 21.46 25.40 25.52
CA VAL A 498 22.63 25.48 24.64
C VAL A 498 22.26 26.24 23.36
N ALA A 499 23.13 27.15 22.93
CA ALA A 499 22.89 27.89 21.70
C ALA A 499 22.90 26.96 20.48
N PRO A 500 22.01 27.15 19.50
CA PRO A 500 21.91 26.28 18.32
C PRO A 500 23.21 26.05 17.56
N GLN A 501 24.05 27.05 17.46
CA GLN A 501 25.38 26.96 16.81
C GLN A 501 26.38 26.06 17.52
N SER A 502 26.13 25.70 18.78
CA SER A 502 26.93 24.78 19.55
C SER A 502 26.29 23.42 19.73
N GLN A 503 25.08 23.21 19.17
CA GLN A 503 24.45 21.91 19.19
C GLN A 503 25.11 21.03 18.12
N GLY A 504 25.77 20.00 18.55
CA GLY A 504 26.29 18.96 17.66
C GLY A 504 25.18 18.11 17.10
N VAL A 505 25.51 17.40 16.03
CA VAL A 505 24.68 16.29 15.52
C VAL A 505 24.42 15.31 16.67
N VAL A 506 23.20 14.83 16.82
CA VAL A 506 22.87 13.80 17.82
C VAL A 506 23.78 12.61 17.62
N PRO A 507 24.44 12.09 18.66
CA PRO A 507 25.32 10.92 18.54
C PRO A 507 24.56 9.74 17.92
N GLU A 508 25.26 8.90 17.18
CA GLU A 508 24.72 7.66 16.63
C GLU A 508 24.03 6.85 17.74
N PHE A 509 22.81 6.40 17.47
CA PHE A 509 22.04 5.53 18.36
C PHE A 509 21.29 4.48 17.53
N GLY A 510 20.82 3.41 18.18
CA GLY A 510 20.16 2.35 17.43
C GLY A 510 19.54 1.29 18.34
N LYS A 511 18.89 0.32 17.68
CA LYS A 511 18.22 -0.77 18.35
C LYS A 511 18.48 -2.11 17.65
N ASP A 512 18.95 -3.09 18.43
CA ASP A 512 19.13 -4.47 17.99
C ASP A 512 17.95 -5.32 18.43
N THR A 513 17.47 -6.20 17.55
CA THR A 513 16.40 -7.15 17.86
C THR A 513 16.66 -8.52 17.26
N ASN A 514 16.09 -9.53 17.90
CA ASN A 514 16.11 -10.90 17.44
C ASN A 514 14.69 -11.41 17.32
N ASN A 515 14.37 -12.05 16.21
CA ASN A 515 13.03 -12.55 15.95
C ASN A 515 13.10 -14.01 15.49
N VAL A 516 12.16 -14.80 16.00
CA VAL A 516 11.88 -16.15 15.52
C VAL A 516 10.51 -16.11 14.87
N SER A 517 10.44 -16.52 13.63
CA SER A 517 9.18 -16.68 12.89
C SER A 517 9.10 -18.11 12.34
N GLY A 518 7.90 -18.59 12.09
CA GLY A 518 7.75 -19.96 11.62
C GLY A 518 6.33 -20.28 11.19
N LYS A 519 6.21 -21.47 10.62
CA LYS A 519 4.95 -22.03 10.13
C LYS A 519 4.91 -23.52 10.44
N ILE A 520 3.75 -24.01 10.82
CA ILE A 520 3.41 -25.44 10.82
C ILE A 520 2.06 -25.62 10.15
N GLY A 521 1.92 -26.62 9.32
CA GLY A 521 0.67 -26.90 8.61
C GLY A 521 0.52 -28.37 8.25
N LEU A 522 -0.70 -28.74 8.00
CA LEU A 522 -1.10 -30.07 7.57
C LEU A 522 -1.96 -29.93 6.31
N ASP A 523 -1.57 -30.65 5.26
CA ASP A 523 -2.27 -30.69 3.99
C ASP A 523 -2.91 -32.05 3.81
N TRP A 524 -4.13 -32.08 3.32
CA TRP A 524 -4.86 -33.29 2.97
C TRP A 524 -5.34 -33.23 1.52
N LYS A 525 -4.77 -34.10 0.67
CA LYS A 525 -5.12 -34.25 -0.74
C LYS A 525 -5.75 -35.62 -0.98
N PRO A 526 -7.05 -35.81 -0.76
CA PRO A 526 -7.71 -37.11 -0.90
C PRO A 526 -7.79 -37.60 -2.34
N GLY A 527 -7.62 -36.72 -3.30
CA GLY A 527 -7.64 -36.98 -4.74
C GLY A 527 -7.19 -35.76 -5.54
N GLU A 528 -7.16 -35.90 -6.87
CA GLU A 528 -6.85 -34.79 -7.77
C GLU A 528 -7.89 -33.68 -7.64
N GLY A 529 -7.46 -32.43 -7.71
CA GLY A 529 -8.32 -31.25 -7.70
C GLY A 529 -8.96 -30.93 -6.34
N LEU A 530 -8.49 -31.54 -5.23
CA LEU A 530 -8.97 -31.22 -3.89
C LEU A 530 -7.81 -31.15 -2.89
N LEU A 531 -7.64 -29.96 -2.29
CA LEU A 531 -6.70 -29.71 -1.20
C LEU A 531 -7.45 -29.08 -0.04
N ALA A 532 -7.43 -29.73 1.13
CA ALA A 532 -7.78 -29.10 2.40
C ALA A 532 -6.51 -28.90 3.24
N TYR A 533 -6.41 -27.77 3.92
CA TYR A 533 -5.24 -27.48 4.76
C TYR A 533 -5.59 -26.75 6.04
N ALA A 534 -4.71 -26.92 7.02
CA ALA A 534 -4.72 -26.14 8.25
C ALA A 534 -3.30 -25.65 8.54
N SER A 535 -3.12 -24.41 8.93
CA SER A 535 -1.82 -23.89 9.28
C SER A 535 -1.86 -22.90 10.43
N ILE A 536 -0.73 -22.86 11.16
CA ILE A 536 -0.41 -21.81 12.13
C ILE A 536 0.90 -21.19 11.66
N SER A 537 0.92 -19.86 11.49
CA SER A 537 2.13 -19.16 11.11
C SER A 537 2.31 -17.90 11.95
N GLN A 538 3.57 -17.52 12.16
CA GLN A 538 3.92 -16.27 12.81
C GLN A 538 4.89 -15.49 11.93
N GLY A 539 4.50 -14.27 11.58
CA GLY A 539 5.33 -13.26 10.95
C GLY A 539 5.63 -12.10 11.89
N TYR A 540 6.58 -11.26 11.49
CA TYR A 540 6.90 -10.03 12.21
C TYR A 540 7.31 -8.92 11.24
N ARG A 541 7.14 -7.68 11.66
CA ARG A 541 7.74 -6.48 11.07
C ARG A 541 8.81 -5.98 12.04
N GLY A 542 9.97 -5.57 11.52
CA GLY A 542 11.12 -5.13 12.33
C GLY A 542 10.87 -3.87 13.14
N VAL A 543 11.90 -3.41 13.83
CA VAL A 543 11.92 -2.15 14.57
C VAL A 543 11.61 -0.99 13.63
N ALA A 544 10.80 -0.03 14.10
CA ALA A 544 10.55 1.23 13.43
C ALA A 544 11.15 2.39 14.26
N PHE A 545 11.93 3.25 13.60
CA PHE A 545 12.35 4.54 14.16
C PHE A 545 11.28 5.59 13.89
N ASN A 546 11.02 6.46 14.86
CA ASN A 546 10.14 7.60 14.68
C ASN A 546 10.80 8.66 13.78
N GLY A 547 10.51 8.62 12.49
CA GLY A 547 10.98 9.59 11.49
C GLY A 547 10.34 10.97 11.60
N GLN A 548 9.30 11.11 12.45
CA GLN A 548 8.58 12.37 12.67
C GLN A 548 8.98 13.04 13.99
N ALA A 549 10.26 13.06 14.30
CA ALA A 549 10.78 13.73 15.47
C ALA A 549 11.22 15.16 15.09
N TYR A 550 10.44 16.14 15.46
CA TYR A 550 10.68 17.56 15.14
C TYR A 550 10.90 18.40 16.39
N ASN A 551 10.22 18.08 17.46
CA ASN A 551 9.94 18.99 18.56
C ASN A 551 10.68 18.71 19.87
N ASN A 552 11.11 17.51 20.13
CA ASN A 552 11.69 17.15 21.40
C ASN A 552 12.63 15.93 21.31
N PRO A 553 13.76 15.89 22.02
CA PRO A 553 14.59 14.69 22.10
C PRO A 553 13.84 13.42 22.54
N GLY A 554 12.76 13.57 23.31
CA GLY A 554 11.89 12.46 23.70
C GLY A 554 11.18 11.78 22.53
N GLU A 555 11.10 12.43 21.36
CA GLU A 555 10.54 11.85 20.13
C GLU A 555 11.50 10.89 19.42
N LEU A 556 12.78 10.86 19.79
CA LEU A 556 13.77 9.92 19.27
C LEU A 556 13.54 8.51 19.83
N THR A 557 12.47 7.89 19.37
CA THR A 557 12.00 6.61 19.87
C THR A 557 12.03 5.52 18.81
N PHE A 558 12.02 4.28 19.28
CA PHE A 558 11.85 3.10 18.44
C PHE A 558 10.64 2.30 18.92
N ALA A 559 9.75 2.00 18.02
CA ALA A 559 8.76 0.97 18.26
C ALA A 559 9.39 -0.43 18.15
N ASP A 560 8.98 -1.34 19.03
CA ASP A 560 9.38 -2.73 19.02
C ASP A 560 8.82 -3.47 17.79
N PRO A 561 9.41 -4.63 17.43
CA PRO A 561 8.86 -5.46 16.36
C PRO A 561 7.41 -5.84 16.64
N GLU A 562 6.56 -5.64 15.64
CA GLU A 562 5.20 -6.15 15.68
C GLU A 562 5.16 -7.62 15.26
N LYS A 563 4.21 -8.37 15.80
CA LYS A 563 4.06 -9.81 15.55
C LYS A 563 2.63 -10.15 15.22
N LEU A 564 2.45 -10.92 14.16
CA LEU A 564 1.17 -11.44 13.74
C LEU A 564 1.20 -12.97 13.77
N THR A 565 0.33 -13.57 14.58
CA THR A 565 0.09 -15.03 14.56
C THR A 565 -1.19 -15.28 13.79
N SER A 566 -1.09 -16.06 12.74
CA SER A 566 -2.20 -16.47 11.87
C SER A 566 -2.55 -17.92 12.12
N TYR A 567 -3.84 -18.20 12.28
CA TYR A 567 -4.45 -19.51 12.23
C TYR A 567 -5.33 -19.55 10.98
N GLU A 568 -5.05 -20.46 10.06
CA GLU A 568 -5.78 -20.52 8.78
C GLU A 568 -6.24 -21.94 8.48
N LEU A 569 -7.49 -22.07 8.03
CA LEU A 569 -8.08 -23.28 7.47
C LEU A 569 -8.52 -22.97 6.04
N GLY A 570 -8.15 -23.82 5.10
CA GLY A 570 -8.54 -23.60 3.71
C GLY A 570 -8.94 -24.86 2.98
N LEU A 571 -9.69 -24.64 1.92
CA LEU A 571 -10.13 -25.63 0.96
C LEU A 571 -9.93 -25.07 -0.44
N LYS A 572 -9.24 -25.81 -1.31
CA LYS A 572 -9.06 -25.51 -2.73
C LYS A 572 -9.64 -26.66 -3.55
N THR A 573 -10.45 -26.33 -4.54
CA THR A 573 -11.15 -27.33 -5.36
C THR A 573 -11.06 -26.99 -6.83
N GLU A 574 -10.79 -27.99 -7.63
CA GLU A 574 -11.00 -27.97 -9.09
C GLU A 574 -12.29 -28.74 -9.41
N LEU A 575 -13.16 -28.14 -10.16
CA LEU A 575 -14.48 -28.65 -10.44
C LEU A 575 -14.67 -28.79 -11.97
N TRP A 576 -15.51 -29.76 -12.39
CA TRP A 576 -15.95 -29.96 -13.77
C TRP A 576 -14.80 -30.10 -14.76
N ASP A 577 -13.87 -31.02 -14.51
CA ASP A 577 -12.69 -31.27 -15.34
C ASP A 577 -11.82 -30.00 -15.50
N ARG A 578 -11.55 -29.33 -14.38
CA ARG A 578 -10.77 -28.10 -14.24
C ARG A 578 -11.36 -26.89 -14.98
N ARG A 579 -12.64 -26.90 -15.26
CA ARG A 579 -13.34 -25.73 -15.82
C ARG A 579 -13.72 -24.70 -14.78
N ALA A 580 -13.69 -25.06 -13.51
CA ALA A 580 -13.87 -24.11 -12.43
C ALA A 580 -12.93 -24.43 -11.27
N VAL A 581 -12.55 -23.37 -10.55
CA VAL A 581 -11.90 -23.44 -9.24
C VAL A 581 -12.77 -22.72 -8.22
N PHE A 582 -12.83 -23.28 -7.01
CA PHE A 582 -13.47 -22.66 -5.87
C PHE A 582 -12.59 -22.84 -4.65
N ASN A 583 -12.09 -21.72 -4.13
CA ASN A 583 -11.20 -21.69 -2.97
C ASN A 583 -11.89 -20.98 -1.81
N VAL A 584 -11.69 -21.50 -0.60
CA VAL A 584 -12.19 -20.89 0.63
C VAL A 584 -11.06 -20.90 1.65
N ALA A 585 -10.86 -19.79 2.34
CA ALA A 585 -9.97 -19.71 3.49
C ALA A 585 -10.69 -19.03 4.66
N ALA A 586 -10.59 -19.59 5.85
CA ALA A 586 -11.02 -18.95 7.10
C ALA A 586 -9.78 -18.67 7.93
N PHE A 587 -9.69 -17.51 8.51
CA PHE A 587 -8.52 -17.08 9.25
C PHE A 587 -8.85 -16.36 10.55
N HIS A 588 -7.94 -16.51 11.52
CA HIS A 588 -7.90 -15.78 12.77
C HIS A 588 -6.50 -15.21 12.97
N TYR A 589 -6.40 -13.90 13.19
CA TYR A 589 -5.16 -13.18 13.46
C TYR A 589 -5.13 -12.66 14.89
N ASP A 590 -4.08 -13.02 15.64
CA ASP A 590 -3.67 -12.37 16.89
C ASP A 590 -2.49 -11.44 16.56
N TYR A 591 -2.76 -10.13 16.52
CA TYR A 591 -1.81 -9.12 16.11
C TYR A 591 -1.34 -8.35 17.36
N LYS A 592 -0.04 -8.39 17.62
CA LYS A 592 0.59 -7.82 18.81
C LYS A 592 1.61 -6.77 18.44
N ASN A 593 1.72 -5.77 19.31
CA ASN A 593 2.68 -4.68 19.20
C ASN A 593 2.60 -3.96 17.84
N GLN A 594 1.39 -3.76 17.30
CA GLN A 594 1.22 -3.00 16.06
C GLN A 594 1.88 -1.63 16.20
N GLN A 595 2.72 -1.26 15.23
CA GLN A 595 3.39 0.04 15.22
C GLN A 595 2.40 1.13 14.84
N PHE A 596 2.35 2.16 15.66
CA PHE A 596 1.36 3.23 15.59
C PHE A 596 2.04 4.59 15.77
N LEU A 597 1.64 5.58 14.98
CA LEU A 597 1.99 6.97 15.23
C LEU A 597 0.98 7.56 16.19
N ASP A 598 1.42 7.98 17.36
CA ASP A 598 0.61 8.66 18.39
C ASP A 598 1.08 10.10 18.50
N ALA A 599 0.16 11.03 18.44
CA ALA A 599 0.43 12.44 18.57
C ALA A 599 -0.19 12.97 19.86
N PHE A 600 0.54 13.81 20.61
CA PHE A 600 0.05 14.36 21.87
C PHE A 600 0.72 15.68 22.22
N THR A 601 0.01 16.49 23.01
CA THR A 601 0.52 17.76 23.51
C THR A 601 0.89 17.60 24.98
N LEU A 602 2.11 17.98 25.36
CA LEU A 602 2.51 18.04 26.76
C LEU A 602 2.04 19.36 27.40
N PRO A 603 1.42 19.34 28.59
CA PRO A 603 1.06 20.55 29.31
C PRO A 603 2.28 21.43 29.56
N GLY A 604 2.26 22.67 29.06
CA GLY A 604 3.34 23.64 29.26
C GLY A 604 4.47 23.58 28.20
N VAL A 605 4.39 22.68 27.25
CA VAL A 605 5.24 22.64 26.07
C VAL A 605 4.36 23.01 24.87
N GLY A 606 4.70 24.08 24.17
CA GLY A 606 4.01 24.43 22.92
C GLY A 606 4.35 23.40 21.84
N GLY A 607 3.37 22.96 21.05
CA GLY A 607 3.57 22.04 19.93
C GLY A 607 3.02 20.63 20.16
N THR A 608 2.84 19.90 19.07
CA THR A 608 2.41 18.50 19.06
C THR A 608 3.65 17.61 18.97
N LEU A 609 3.73 16.62 19.84
CA LEU A 609 4.79 15.62 19.85
C LEU A 609 4.32 14.36 19.14
N PHE A 610 5.19 13.76 18.35
CA PHE A 610 4.93 12.52 17.62
C PHE A 610 5.76 11.38 18.17
N HIS A 611 5.12 10.28 18.50
CA HIS A 611 5.81 9.07 18.94
C HIS A 611 5.34 7.87 18.14
N THR A 612 6.27 7.12 17.59
CA THR A 612 5.95 5.79 17.10
C THR A 612 5.90 4.83 18.29
N ILE A 613 4.69 4.34 18.61
CA ILE A 613 4.40 3.44 19.73
C ILE A 613 4.02 2.05 19.26
N ASN A 614 3.88 1.13 20.19
CA ASN A 614 3.29 -0.19 19.92
C ASN A 614 1.87 -0.27 20.50
N ALA A 615 0.87 -0.48 19.63
CA ALA A 615 -0.47 -0.87 20.06
C ALA A 615 -0.41 -2.32 20.58
N PRO A 616 -0.79 -2.60 21.84
CA PRO A 616 -0.48 -3.90 22.45
C PRO A 616 -1.14 -5.08 21.74
N ARG A 617 -2.41 -4.95 21.33
CA ARG A 617 -3.12 -6.10 20.74
C ARG A 617 -4.32 -5.71 19.89
N ALA A 618 -4.39 -6.33 18.69
CA ALA A 618 -5.58 -6.33 17.84
C ALA A 618 -5.95 -7.77 17.43
N ARG A 619 -7.19 -7.96 17.00
CA ARG A 619 -7.72 -9.25 16.53
C ARG A 619 -8.45 -9.04 15.21
N ILE A 620 -8.25 -9.98 14.29
CA ILE A 620 -8.93 -10.00 13.01
C ILE A 620 -9.43 -11.42 12.75
N ASP A 621 -10.71 -11.57 12.46
CA ASP A 621 -11.36 -12.83 12.09
C ASP A 621 -11.97 -12.66 10.71
N GLY A 622 -11.84 -13.64 9.81
CA GLY A 622 -12.41 -13.52 8.49
C GLY A 622 -12.52 -14.80 7.70
N ALA A 623 -13.17 -14.69 6.56
CA ALA A 623 -13.25 -15.73 5.55
C ALA A 623 -13.14 -15.10 4.16
N GLU A 624 -12.47 -15.80 3.27
CA GLU A 624 -12.25 -15.42 1.88
C GLU A 624 -12.76 -16.52 0.96
N PHE A 625 -13.37 -16.11 -0.14
CA PHE A 625 -13.91 -16.98 -1.15
C PHE A 625 -13.42 -16.50 -2.50
N GLU A 626 -12.94 -17.41 -3.32
CA GLU A 626 -12.55 -17.15 -4.71
C GLU A 626 -13.25 -18.18 -5.60
N PHE A 627 -13.81 -17.69 -6.69
CA PHE A 627 -14.45 -18.52 -7.70
C PHE A 627 -14.05 -18.05 -9.08
N ARG A 628 -13.59 -18.97 -9.92
CA ARG A 628 -13.31 -18.73 -11.34
C ARG A 628 -13.83 -19.88 -12.14
N ALA A 629 -14.57 -19.62 -13.23
CA ALA A 629 -15.15 -20.67 -14.05
C ALA A 629 -15.27 -20.26 -15.51
N LYS A 630 -14.87 -21.14 -16.40
CA LYS A 630 -15.25 -21.11 -17.83
C LYS A 630 -16.66 -21.69 -17.99
N ALA A 631 -17.65 -20.81 -17.95
CA ALA A 631 -19.07 -21.20 -18.10
C ALA A 631 -19.35 -21.80 -19.47
N THR A 632 -18.66 -21.25 -20.50
CA THR A 632 -18.60 -21.82 -21.85
C THR A 632 -17.17 -21.69 -22.37
N ALA A 633 -16.88 -22.14 -23.60
CA ALA A 633 -15.60 -21.88 -24.25
C ALA A 633 -15.31 -20.37 -24.45
N ASP A 634 -16.35 -19.55 -24.45
CA ASP A 634 -16.30 -18.11 -24.75
C ASP A 634 -16.60 -17.23 -23.54
N LEU A 635 -17.07 -17.79 -22.43
CA LEU A 635 -17.52 -17.04 -21.28
C LEU A 635 -16.82 -17.52 -20.01
N GLU A 636 -16.06 -16.63 -19.40
CA GLU A 636 -15.42 -16.84 -18.12
C GLU A 636 -16.00 -15.88 -17.07
N ILE A 637 -16.24 -16.38 -15.87
CA ILE A 637 -16.72 -15.63 -14.72
C ILE A 637 -15.71 -15.79 -13.59
N PHE A 638 -15.38 -14.71 -12.93
CA PHE A 638 -14.53 -14.73 -11.74
C PHE A 638 -15.12 -13.83 -10.67
N SER A 639 -14.97 -14.22 -9.43
CA SER A 639 -15.43 -13.45 -8.28
C SER A 639 -14.57 -13.70 -7.06
N SER A 640 -14.45 -12.69 -6.22
CA SER A 640 -13.87 -12.79 -4.90
C SER A 640 -14.80 -12.18 -3.85
N LEU A 641 -14.76 -12.71 -2.64
CA LEU A 641 -15.50 -12.19 -1.49
C LEU A 641 -14.63 -12.33 -0.24
N GLY A 642 -14.31 -11.21 0.38
CA GLY A 642 -13.71 -11.11 1.69
C GLY A 642 -14.75 -10.68 2.72
N LEU A 643 -14.84 -11.46 3.79
CA LEU A 643 -15.64 -11.13 4.97
C LEU A 643 -14.69 -11.01 6.15
N MET A 644 -14.75 -9.90 6.87
CA MET A 644 -13.79 -9.62 7.92
C MET A 644 -14.45 -8.92 9.11
N SER A 645 -13.97 -9.22 10.31
CA SER A 645 -14.29 -8.52 11.54
C SER A 645 -12.98 -8.21 12.27
N SER A 646 -12.69 -6.97 12.47
CA SER A 646 -11.45 -6.52 13.12
C SER A 646 -11.76 -5.68 14.35
N LYS A 647 -10.86 -5.72 15.35
CA LYS A 647 -10.98 -4.85 16.52
C LYS A 647 -9.66 -4.70 17.27
N TYR A 648 -9.45 -3.53 17.82
CA TYR A 648 -8.45 -3.34 18.85
C TYR A 648 -8.92 -3.99 20.15
N VAL A 649 -8.08 -4.86 20.73
CA VAL A 649 -8.34 -5.52 22.01
C VAL A 649 -7.73 -4.69 23.13
N GLU A 650 -6.57 -4.09 22.88
CA GLU A 650 -5.86 -3.19 23.77
C GLU A 650 -5.24 -2.09 22.90
N LEU A 651 -5.68 -0.86 23.09
CA LEU A 651 -5.08 0.32 22.46
C LEU A 651 -5.47 1.55 23.26
N THR A 652 -4.47 2.33 23.65
CA THR A 652 -4.64 3.62 24.33
C THR A 652 -3.72 4.62 23.63
N LEU A 653 -4.32 5.66 23.06
CA LEU A 653 -3.64 6.75 22.38
C LEU A 653 -3.73 8.02 23.23
N HIS A 654 -2.79 8.92 23.02
CA HIS A 654 -2.78 10.23 23.71
C HIS A 654 -3.51 11.28 22.88
N GLN A 655 -3.63 11.06 21.58
CA GLN A 655 -4.18 12.01 20.63
C GLN A 655 -5.69 12.19 20.82
N GLY A 656 -6.11 13.43 20.74
CA GLY A 656 -7.46 13.81 20.39
C GLY A 656 -8.36 14.14 21.55
N GLN A 657 -9.26 15.05 21.29
CA GLN A 657 -10.40 15.30 22.16
C GLN A 657 -11.31 14.07 22.12
N CYS A 658 -11.64 13.53 23.28
CA CYS A 658 -12.59 12.43 23.39
C CYS A 658 -13.88 12.77 22.66
N VAL A 659 -14.16 12.09 21.57
CA VAL A 659 -15.46 12.16 20.92
C VAL A 659 -16.51 11.53 21.86
N ILE A 660 -17.66 12.16 21.93
CA ILE A 660 -18.81 11.83 22.78
C ILE A 660 -19.12 10.33 22.71
N GLY A 661 -18.94 9.62 23.81
CA GLY A 661 -19.31 8.22 23.95
C GLY A 661 -18.24 7.27 24.50
N THR A 662 -17.09 7.76 24.85
CA THR A 662 -15.97 6.95 25.39
C THR A 662 -16.29 6.45 26.81
N PRO A 663 -16.05 5.15 27.12
CA PRO A 663 -16.20 4.64 28.47
C PRO A 663 -15.25 5.33 29.45
N PRO A 664 -15.70 5.66 30.69
CA PRO A 664 -14.91 6.40 31.66
C PRO A 664 -13.75 5.62 32.32
N SER A 665 -13.31 4.52 31.75
CA SER A 665 -12.34 3.59 32.38
C SER A 665 -10.87 3.83 32.06
N CYS A 666 -10.53 4.83 31.22
CA CYS A 666 -9.15 5.21 30.97
C CYS A 666 -8.69 6.25 31.98
N THR A 667 -8.35 5.82 33.19
CA THR A 667 -7.90 6.69 34.27
C THR A 667 -6.39 6.79 34.33
N GLY A 668 -5.86 7.99 34.17
CA GLY A 668 -4.46 8.35 34.42
C GLY A 668 -4.18 9.76 33.95
N GLY A 669 -3.72 10.61 34.79
CA GLY A 669 -3.52 12.08 34.77
C GLY A 669 -3.15 12.83 33.47
N VAL A 670 -3.13 12.16 32.34
CA VAL A 670 -3.07 12.73 30.96
C VAL A 670 -4.32 12.22 30.25
N PRO A 671 -5.04 13.05 29.49
CA PRO A 671 -6.17 12.58 28.70
C PRO A 671 -5.71 11.48 27.74
N ARG A 672 -6.26 10.29 27.90
CA ARG A 672 -5.99 9.13 27.03
C ARG A 672 -7.31 8.62 26.49
N ILE A 673 -7.33 8.28 25.20
CA ILE A 673 -8.49 7.73 24.55
C ILE A 673 -8.33 6.23 24.41
N CYS A 674 -9.29 5.48 24.91
CA CYS A 674 -9.35 4.04 24.76
C CYS A 674 -10.05 3.67 23.46
N CYS A 675 -9.29 3.08 22.51
CA CYS A 675 -9.83 2.59 21.26
C CYS A 675 -10.24 1.10 21.31
N VAL A 676 -10.45 0.56 22.52
CA VAL A 676 -10.84 -0.84 22.71
C VAL A 676 -12.21 -1.11 22.09
N GLY A 677 -12.28 -2.10 21.21
CA GLY A 677 -13.49 -2.46 20.49
C GLY A 677 -13.68 -1.76 19.15
N ASN A 678 -12.92 -0.70 18.88
CA ASN A 678 -12.91 -0.03 17.58
C ASN A 678 -12.34 -0.93 16.49
N LYS A 679 -12.81 -0.74 15.26
CA LYS A 679 -12.28 -1.45 14.09
C LYS A 679 -10.88 -0.96 13.76
N LEU A 680 -10.08 -1.84 13.16
CA LEU A 680 -8.83 -1.45 12.56
C LEU A 680 -9.08 -0.51 11.39
N ILE A 681 -8.11 0.33 11.11
CA ILE A 681 -8.16 1.25 9.98
C ILE A 681 -8.13 0.48 8.67
N GLN A 682 -8.83 1.01 7.66
CA GLN A 682 -8.90 0.43 6.31
C GLN A 682 -9.26 -1.07 6.32
N ALA A 683 -10.15 -1.46 7.23
CA ALA A 683 -10.57 -2.82 7.47
C ALA A 683 -12.10 -2.96 7.28
N PRO A 684 -12.60 -2.87 6.03
CA PRO A 684 -14.02 -3.03 5.76
C PRO A 684 -14.50 -4.45 6.09
N ASP A 685 -15.72 -4.58 6.63
CA ASP A 685 -16.30 -5.89 6.97
C ASP A 685 -16.54 -6.76 5.73
N VAL A 686 -16.71 -6.15 4.57
CA VAL A 686 -17.02 -6.82 3.30
C VAL A 686 -16.24 -6.16 2.17
N ASN A 687 -15.61 -6.99 1.39
CA ASN A 687 -14.97 -6.63 0.13
C ASN A 687 -15.39 -7.69 -0.89
N ALA A 688 -15.91 -7.31 -2.05
CA ALA A 688 -16.39 -8.25 -3.05
C ALA A 688 -16.06 -7.78 -4.46
N SER A 689 -15.69 -8.71 -5.33
CA SER A 689 -15.53 -8.47 -6.75
C SER A 689 -16.32 -9.48 -7.57
N LEU A 690 -16.78 -9.05 -8.73
CA LEU A 690 -17.37 -9.90 -9.75
C LEU A 690 -16.94 -9.39 -11.12
N GLY A 691 -16.43 -10.29 -11.95
CA GLY A 691 -16.06 -9.97 -13.32
C GLY A 691 -16.44 -11.04 -14.31
N VAL A 692 -16.53 -10.62 -15.56
CA VAL A 692 -16.89 -11.43 -16.72
C VAL A 692 -15.93 -11.11 -17.86
N ALA A 693 -15.33 -12.15 -18.43
CA ALA A 693 -14.59 -12.09 -19.66
C ALA A 693 -15.38 -12.89 -20.72
N TRP A 694 -15.81 -12.25 -21.80
CA TRP A 694 -16.67 -12.85 -22.79
C TRP A 694 -16.18 -12.60 -24.22
N ARG A 695 -15.91 -13.66 -24.96
CA ARG A 695 -15.71 -13.63 -26.40
C ARG A 695 -17.07 -13.51 -27.08
N VAL A 696 -17.47 -12.29 -27.38
CA VAL A 696 -18.82 -11.96 -27.90
C VAL A 696 -18.99 -12.42 -29.36
N LEU A 697 -17.90 -12.34 -30.13
CA LEU A 697 -17.91 -12.66 -31.56
C LEU A 697 -16.59 -13.30 -31.93
N HIS A 698 -16.68 -14.38 -32.71
CA HIS A 698 -15.56 -15.04 -33.36
C HIS A 698 -15.74 -15.00 -34.87
N VAL A 699 -14.81 -14.41 -35.59
CA VAL A 699 -14.79 -14.33 -37.04
C VAL A 699 -13.41 -14.74 -37.56
N VAL A 700 -13.29 -15.05 -38.86
CA VAL A 700 -11.99 -15.43 -39.46
C VAL A 700 -10.89 -14.39 -39.23
N ALA A 701 -11.26 -13.12 -39.12
CA ALA A 701 -10.30 -12.02 -38.90
C ALA A 701 -9.88 -11.86 -37.45
N GLY A 702 -10.63 -12.36 -36.47
CA GLY A 702 -10.32 -12.20 -35.05
C GLY A 702 -11.50 -12.38 -34.11
N ASP A 703 -11.24 -12.11 -32.85
CA ASP A 703 -12.18 -12.22 -31.75
C ASP A 703 -12.56 -10.84 -31.22
N LEU A 704 -13.86 -10.63 -30.96
CA LEU A 704 -14.32 -9.48 -30.19
C LEU A 704 -14.54 -9.93 -28.74
N ARG A 705 -13.79 -9.36 -27.80
CA ARG A 705 -13.85 -9.68 -26.38
C ARG A 705 -14.42 -8.51 -25.59
N LEU A 706 -15.29 -8.83 -24.63
CA LEU A 706 -15.85 -7.91 -23.67
C LEU A 706 -15.38 -8.33 -22.28
N PHE A 707 -14.88 -7.38 -21.53
CA PHE A 707 -14.53 -7.52 -20.14
C PHE A 707 -15.32 -6.51 -19.30
N ILE A 708 -15.95 -6.96 -18.22
CA ILE A 708 -16.65 -6.10 -17.26
C ILE A 708 -16.32 -6.61 -15.87
N ASP A 709 -15.97 -5.72 -14.98
CA ASP A 709 -15.83 -6.02 -13.57
C ASP A 709 -16.49 -4.96 -12.68
N GLY A 710 -16.87 -5.37 -11.49
CA GLY A 710 -17.42 -4.52 -10.46
C GLY A 710 -16.86 -4.91 -9.10
N ASN A 711 -16.47 -3.90 -8.32
CA ASN A 711 -15.88 -4.05 -7.00
C ASN A 711 -16.71 -3.30 -5.98
N TYR A 712 -16.99 -3.93 -4.84
CA TYR A 712 -17.67 -3.34 -3.70
C TYR A 712 -16.79 -3.37 -2.48
N TYR A 713 -16.68 -2.23 -1.82
CA TYR A 713 -15.99 -2.05 -0.56
C TYR A 713 -16.98 -1.59 0.51
N GLY A 714 -17.01 -2.30 1.64
CA GLY A 714 -17.80 -1.91 2.80
C GLY A 714 -17.28 -0.63 3.46
N LYS A 715 -17.98 -0.19 4.49
CA LYS A 715 -17.56 0.97 5.28
C LYS A 715 -16.19 0.75 5.90
N GLN A 716 -15.32 1.75 5.78
CA GLN A 716 -13.99 1.77 6.39
C GLN A 716 -13.73 3.07 7.15
N TYR A 717 -12.86 2.99 8.14
CA TYR A 717 -12.35 4.12 8.91
C TYR A 717 -10.88 4.34 8.58
N PHE A 718 -10.44 5.57 8.66
CA PHE A 718 -9.06 5.95 8.38
C PHE A 718 -8.25 6.25 9.64
N ASP A 719 -8.90 6.30 10.81
CA ASP A 719 -8.29 6.46 12.13
C ASP A 719 -8.73 5.36 13.10
N ALA A 720 -7.96 5.18 14.18
CA ALA A 720 -8.27 4.21 15.23
C ALA A 720 -9.43 4.62 16.14
N PHE A 721 -9.83 5.88 16.10
CA PHE A 721 -10.98 6.40 16.88
C PHE A 721 -12.30 6.01 16.23
N ASN A 722 -12.28 5.55 14.97
CA ASN A 722 -13.42 5.28 14.13
C ASN A 722 -14.30 6.54 13.95
N THR A 723 -13.65 7.64 13.63
CA THR A 723 -14.30 8.93 13.41
C THR A 723 -15.30 8.85 12.25
N GLU A 724 -16.57 9.05 12.56
CA GLU A 724 -17.67 8.86 11.60
C GLU A 724 -17.65 9.87 10.46
N ARG A 725 -17.21 11.11 10.72
CA ARG A 725 -17.20 12.17 9.72
C ARG A 725 -16.11 11.97 8.65
N ASP A 726 -15.03 11.24 8.98
CA ASP A 726 -13.91 10.94 8.09
C ASP A 726 -14.04 9.56 7.45
N ALA A 727 -15.06 8.78 7.86
CA ALA A 727 -15.25 7.43 7.37
C ALA A 727 -15.74 7.42 5.92
N GLN A 728 -15.19 6.53 5.11
CA GLN A 728 -15.76 6.20 3.81
C GLN A 728 -16.90 5.19 3.99
N GLY A 729 -18.11 5.56 3.63
CA GLY A 729 -19.26 4.65 3.55
C GLY A 729 -19.06 3.58 2.47
N GLY A 730 -19.86 2.50 2.51
CA GLY A 730 -19.78 1.45 1.48
C GLY A 730 -20.01 2.00 0.07
N TYR A 731 -19.16 1.59 -0.88
CA TYR A 731 -19.23 2.04 -2.27
C TYR A 731 -18.87 0.93 -3.27
N GLY A 732 -19.26 1.12 -4.51
CA GLY A 732 -18.91 0.22 -5.60
C GLY A 732 -18.36 0.97 -6.81
N VAL A 733 -17.38 0.37 -7.48
CA VAL A 733 -16.77 0.85 -8.72
C VAL A 733 -16.88 -0.24 -9.77
N ALA A 734 -17.23 0.12 -11.00
CA ALA A 734 -17.32 -0.81 -12.13
C ALA A 734 -16.46 -0.33 -13.29
N ASN A 735 -15.84 -1.27 -14.00
CA ASN A 735 -15.00 -1.04 -15.16
C ASN A 735 -15.50 -1.88 -16.35
N ALA A 736 -15.17 -1.45 -17.55
CA ALA A 736 -15.48 -2.21 -18.75
C ALA A 736 -14.40 -2.00 -19.81
N ARG A 737 -14.12 -3.05 -20.60
CA ARG A 737 -13.24 -3.02 -21.77
C ARG A 737 -13.84 -3.85 -22.89
N ILE A 738 -13.78 -3.35 -24.11
CA ILE A 738 -14.09 -4.10 -25.33
C ILE A 738 -12.85 -4.07 -26.22
N ALA A 739 -12.43 -5.22 -26.73
CA ALA A 739 -11.23 -5.32 -27.58
C ALA A 739 -11.47 -6.28 -28.75
N PHE A 740 -11.02 -5.91 -29.93
CA PHE A 740 -10.89 -6.78 -31.07
C PHE A 740 -9.46 -7.30 -31.18
N GLU A 741 -9.27 -8.62 -31.20
CA GLU A 741 -7.96 -9.29 -31.27
C GLU A 741 -7.89 -10.06 -32.59
N SER A 742 -6.93 -9.72 -33.46
CA SER A 742 -6.72 -10.36 -34.74
C SER A 742 -6.09 -11.76 -34.58
N THR A 743 -6.54 -12.70 -35.43
CA THR A 743 -5.96 -14.05 -35.55
C THR A 743 -4.94 -14.17 -36.69
N GLY A 744 -4.60 -13.08 -37.38
CA GLY A 744 -3.63 -13.06 -38.50
C GLY A 744 -2.18 -13.24 -38.03
N LYS A 745 -1.26 -13.46 -39.03
CA LYS A 745 0.19 -13.60 -38.75
C LYS A 745 0.77 -12.38 -38.01
N LEU A 746 0.32 -11.17 -38.38
CA LEU A 746 0.60 -9.97 -37.61
C LEU A 746 -0.53 -9.85 -36.57
N GLY A 747 -0.22 -10.18 -35.32
CA GLY A 747 -1.15 -10.04 -34.22
C GLY A 747 -1.41 -8.57 -33.92
N TYR A 748 -2.67 -8.11 -33.97
CA TYR A 748 -3.01 -6.79 -33.47
C TYR A 748 -4.27 -6.86 -32.60
N ALA A 749 -4.33 -5.97 -31.61
CA ALA A 749 -5.53 -5.76 -30.80
C ALA A 749 -5.86 -4.28 -30.78
N VAL A 750 -7.18 -3.97 -30.83
CA VAL A 750 -7.69 -2.60 -30.69
C VAL A 750 -8.72 -2.64 -29.59
N GLY A 751 -8.49 -1.88 -28.51
CA GLY A 751 -9.32 -1.85 -27.32
C GLY A 751 -9.90 -0.47 -27.04
N ALA A 752 -11.08 -0.43 -26.44
CA ALA A 752 -11.65 0.73 -25.78
C ALA A 752 -12.02 0.35 -24.35
N TRP A 753 -11.71 1.21 -23.39
CA TRP A 753 -11.91 0.93 -21.98
C TRP A 753 -12.48 2.12 -21.22
N VAL A 754 -13.14 1.83 -20.10
CA VAL A 754 -13.61 2.81 -19.12
C VAL A 754 -13.40 2.25 -17.72
N LYS A 755 -12.79 3.04 -16.85
CA LYS A 755 -12.68 2.79 -15.40
C LYS A 755 -13.62 3.73 -14.64
N ASN A 756 -14.11 3.29 -13.49
CA ASN A 756 -15.11 4.00 -12.71
C ASN A 756 -16.30 4.45 -13.57
N LEU A 757 -16.94 3.51 -14.26
CA LEU A 757 -18.01 3.74 -15.25
C LEU A 757 -19.11 4.67 -14.75
N ALA A 758 -19.50 4.53 -13.48
CA ALA A 758 -20.54 5.34 -12.85
C ALA A 758 -20.05 6.71 -12.36
N ASN A 759 -18.76 7.04 -12.53
CA ASN A 759 -18.11 8.20 -11.93
C ASN A 759 -18.40 8.30 -10.42
N ARG A 760 -18.22 7.15 -9.71
CA ARG A 760 -18.48 7.10 -8.28
C ARG A 760 -17.46 7.97 -7.53
N GLU A 761 -17.94 8.88 -6.71
CA GLU A 761 -17.16 9.68 -5.80
C GLU A 761 -16.96 8.91 -4.49
N TYR A 762 -15.73 8.82 -4.01
CA TYR A 762 -15.36 8.16 -2.76
C TYR A 762 -14.06 8.73 -2.20
N LEU A 763 -13.87 8.63 -0.88
CA LEU A 763 -12.61 8.95 -0.23
C LEU A 763 -11.65 7.77 -0.37
N ALA A 764 -10.48 8.02 -0.93
CA ALA A 764 -9.39 7.06 -0.97
C ALA A 764 -8.63 7.02 0.37
N TYR A 765 -8.53 8.18 1.03
CA TYR A 765 -7.89 8.34 2.33
C TYR A 765 -8.47 9.56 3.06
N ALA A 766 -8.43 9.55 4.38
CA ALA A 766 -8.70 10.73 5.20
C ALA A 766 -7.80 10.71 6.45
N LEU A 767 -7.41 11.90 6.88
CA LEU A 767 -6.64 12.12 8.10
C LEU A 767 -7.41 13.08 9.01
N ASN A 768 -7.71 12.62 10.21
CA ASN A 768 -8.35 13.43 11.24
C ASN A 768 -7.34 14.43 11.80
N GLN A 769 -7.45 15.68 11.38
CA GLN A 769 -6.62 16.80 11.88
C GLN A 769 -7.41 17.80 12.71
N LYS A 770 -8.74 17.80 12.56
CA LYS A 770 -9.63 18.72 13.27
C LYS A 770 -9.64 18.49 14.78
N ASP A 771 -9.55 17.21 15.19
CA ASP A 771 -9.54 16.79 16.59
C ASP A 771 -8.13 16.54 17.13
N ALA A 772 -7.09 16.75 16.31
CA ALA A 772 -5.73 16.73 16.80
C ALA A 772 -5.62 17.69 18.00
N ASP A 773 -4.83 17.32 18.99
CA ASP A 773 -4.73 17.97 20.32
C ASP A 773 -4.68 19.50 20.31
N THR A 774 -4.29 20.05 19.20
CA THR A 774 -4.20 21.50 19.04
C THR A 774 -5.52 22.13 18.61
N GLY A 775 -6.44 21.36 17.97
CA GLY A 775 -7.64 21.92 17.34
C GLY A 775 -7.28 23.01 16.31
N LEU A 776 -6.00 23.08 15.93
CA LEU A 776 -5.43 24.26 15.30
C LEU A 776 -5.79 24.37 13.83
N LEU A 777 -5.97 23.24 13.13
CA LEU A 777 -6.15 23.30 11.69
C LEU A 777 -7.60 23.62 11.27
N GLY A 778 -8.58 23.19 12.06
CA GLY A 778 -10.02 23.51 11.80
C GLY A 778 -10.60 22.76 10.60
N PHE A 779 -9.90 21.77 10.06
CA PHE A 779 -10.35 20.91 8.98
C PHE A 779 -9.74 19.51 9.09
N ASP A 780 -10.31 18.55 8.41
CA ASP A 780 -9.74 17.23 8.18
C ASP A 780 -9.22 17.16 6.74
N TYR A 781 -8.17 16.39 6.53
CA TYR A 781 -7.53 16.19 5.25
C TYR A 781 -8.14 14.97 4.55
N ALA A 782 -8.36 15.04 3.24
CA ALA A 782 -8.84 13.90 2.47
C ALA A 782 -8.21 13.82 1.08
N LEU A 783 -8.06 12.59 0.61
CA LEU A 783 -7.76 12.26 -0.78
C LEU A 783 -8.97 11.62 -1.42
N VAL A 784 -9.34 12.11 -2.59
CA VAL A 784 -10.47 11.59 -3.36
C VAL A 784 -10.02 10.50 -4.32
N GLY A 785 -10.89 9.50 -4.51
CA GLY A 785 -10.67 8.44 -5.47
C GLY A 785 -10.70 8.92 -6.91
N GLU A 786 -10.08 8.15 -7.80
CA GLU A 786 -9.97 8.45 -9.22
C GLU A 786 -11.36 8.60 -9.88
N PRO A 787 -11.61 9.68 -10.64
CA PRO A 787 -12.84 9.86 -11.39
C PRO A 787 -12.96 8.85 -12.54
N ARG A 788 -14.04 8.92 -13.31
CA ARG A 788 -14.17 8.12 -14.51
C ARG A 788 -13.08 8.48 -15.52
N THR A 789 -12.27 7.46 -15.85
CA THR A 789 -11.29 7.54 -16.93
C THR A 789 -11.71 6.62 -18.07
N TYR A 790 -11.39 6.99 -19.31
CA TYR A 790 -11.68 6.21 -20.49
C TYR A 790 -10.65 6.46 -21.58
N GLY A 791 -10.49 5.49 -22.47
CA GLY A 791 -9.54 5.60 -23.55
C GLY A 791 -9.60 4.47 -24.54
N ILE A 792 -8.65 4.51 -25.45
CA ILE A 792 -8.43 3.49 -26.49
C ILE A 792 -6.96 3.05 -26.44
N ASP A 793 -6.70 1.84 -26.86
CA ASP A 793 -5.34 1.32 -27.05
C ASP A 793 -5.25 0.44 -28.30
N VAL A 794 -4.05 0.37 -28.86
CA VAL A 794 -3.71 -0.49 -29.99
C VAL A 794 -2.44 -1.23 -29.63
N THR A 795 -2.47 -2.56 -29.74
CA THR A 795 -1.32 -3.43 -29.56
C THR A 795 -0.99 -4.10 -30.90
N VAL A 796 0.29 -4.16 -31.22
CA VAL A 796 0.81 -4.95 -32.36
C VAL A 796 1.84 -5.94 -31.82
N ARG A 797 1.69 -7.22 -32.19
CA ARG A 797 2.64 -8.30 -31.82
C ARG A 797 3.32 -8.83 -33.08
N PHE A 798 4.61 -9.12 -32.99
CA PHE A 798 5.46 -9.55 -34.12
C PHE A 798 6.54 -10.54 -33.69
#